data_7dd33b923b5443a7aaa3ee5933335111
#
_entry.id   7dd33b923b5443a7aaa3ee5933335111
#
_cell.length_a   1.000
_cell.length_b   1.000
_cell.length_c   1.000
_cell.angle_alpha   90.00
_cell.angle_beta   90.00
_cell.angle_gamma   90.00
#
_symmetry.space_group_name_H-M   'P 1'
#
loop_
_entity.id
_entity.type
_entity.pdbx_description
1 polymer ?
#
loop_
_entity_poly.entity_id
_entity_poly.type
_entity_poly.pdbx_seq_one_letter_code
_entity_poly.pdbx_strand_id
1 'polypeptide(L)'
;MSLFGNQDNNQFSPVPPPQEPFKPAGEQPARQAAPKVSEPVFEPEPAFETKIDDSPPAYAKREDVMRENYEAEEKLEAERLKESKKEKTYNEKLAQKQKKLEEKKQRLQAIEQERNLSSQLADVENTYREGLTTLKDLLAPASLQFNSSYFELNGRFGRSFFVLTYPRFLSTNWLSFIIQSEGEMDLSMFIYPIDSATILKKLKSKVGEIGSQVAINQDKGKVRDPMLETAYKDVESLRDSLIQGTERYFRFALYFTIYADSLKELDKNSSSLESALGSKLIVTKRALMQTQGGFNSTLPLGLDELDVANNMNTSPLSSAFPFVSSDLTSNDGILYGINRHNNSLILFDRFALENANAVVFAKSGAGKSYAIKLEILRSLMMGTEIVVIDPENEYKHLADAVGGTYLSVSLNSDSRINPFDLPIGLEGEDNSDIIRSAVINLLGLFNLMLGKLNPTEEAMMDKAVWQTYAKKDITPETQDFRVTEVPTMDDLLEILKNTAGAESLAQRLAKFTEGTFAGLFNQPTNVILNNQLVVFSIRDLEDELRPIAMYIILNYIWNMVRSELKRRILVIDEAWIMMQHEDSARFVYGIAKRARKYYLGLTTITQDVADFMASPYGKPIVTNSSMQLLLKQSPAAINIIADTFFLTEGEKYLLLESEVGEGIFFAGLKHAAIKIYASYVEDQIITTDPKQLLEIKESQEKLE
;
A
#
# COMPACT_ATOMS: atom_id res chain seq x y z
N MET A 1 -20.03 34.39 49.23
CA MET A 1 -18.70 34.90 49.58
C MET A 1 -17.86 34.67 48.36
N SER A 2 -17.78 35.60 47.42
CA SER A 2 -16.80 36.70 47.27
C SER A 2 -15.37 36.17 47.36
N LEU A 3 -14.52 36.31 46.34
CA LEU A 3 -14.01 37.55 45.76
C LEU A 3 -13.23 37.24 44.46
N PHE A 4 -13.46 38.02 43.42
CA PHE A 4 -12.56 38.84 42.59
C PHE A 4 -11.48 38.11 41.78
N GLY A 5 -11.21 38.44 40.54
CA GLY A 5 -11.58 39.62 39.73
C GLY A 5 -10.97 39.53 38.34
N ASN A 6 -11.61 40.18 37.44
CA ASN A 6 -11.33 40.75 36.13
C ASN A 6 -9.86 40.95 35.69
N GLN A 7 -9.56 40.74 34.39
CA GLN A 7 -9.50 41.77 33.33
C GLN A 7 -8.98 41.15 32.05
N ASP A 8 -9.76 41.19 31.00
CA ASP A 8 -9.66 41.90 29.71
C ASP A 8 -8.27 42.00 29.04
N ASN A 9 -8.17 41.45 27.85
CA ASN A 9 -7.92 42.31 26.70
C ASN A 9 -8.12 41.55 25.36
N ASN A 10 -9.15 41.94 24.65
CA ASN A 10 -9.38 41.80 23.23
C ASN A 10 -8.29 42.55 22.43
N GLN A 11 -7.69 41.94 21.41
CA GLN A 11 -7.27 42.67 20.20
C GLN A 11 -7.48 41.79 18.96
N PHE A 12 -8.61 42.03 18.33
CA PHE A 12 -8.84 41.69 16.95
C PHE A 12 -8.07 42.66 16.05
N SER A 13 -7.24 42.17 15.14
CA SER A 13 -6.72 42.93 14.00
C SER A 13 -7.54 42.63 12.76
N PRO A 14 -7.90 43.64 11.94
CA PRO A 14 -8.83 43.50 10.84
C PRO A 14 -8.16 42.96 9.56
N VAL A 15 -8.94 42.18 8.82
CA VAL A 15 -8.67 41.66 7.49
C VAL A 15 -8.66 42.82 6.48
N PRO A 16 -7.69 42.92 5.55
CA PRO A 16 -7.73 43.87 4.45
C PRO A 16 -8.69 43.42 3.32
N PRO A 17 -9.30 44.37 2.59
CA PRO A 17 -10.26 44.08 1.53
C PRO A 17 -9.59 43.63 0.22
N PRO A 18 -10.35 43.04 -0.73
CA PRO A 18 -9.85 42.46 -1.98
C PRO A 18 -9.45 43.57 -2.99
N GLN A 19 -8.33 43.36 -3.67
CA GLN A 19 -7.85 44.21 -4.76
C GLN A 19 -8.49 43.81 -6.10
N GLU A 20 -8.90 44.85 -6.83
CA GLU A 20 -9.49 44.80 -8.16
C GLU A 20 -8.51 44.39 -9.29
N PRO A 21 -9.03 44.02 -10.49
CA PRO A 21 -8.23 43.39 -11.54
C PRO A 21 -7.43 44.42 -12.39
N PHE A 22 -6.21 44.03 -12.72
CA PHE A 22 -5.30 44.77 -13.59
C PHE A 22 -5.76 44.77 -15.06
N LYS A 23 -5.81 45.97 -15.66
CA LYS A 23 -5.95 46.24 -17.10
C LYS A 23 -4.57 46.17 -17.79
N PRO A 24 -4.51 45.84 -19.09
CA PRO A 24 -3.26 45.79 -19.84
C PRO A 24 -2.90 47.14 -20.46
N ALA A 25 -1.63 47.48 -20.39
CA ALA A 25 -0.96 48.48 -21.24
C ALA A 25 0.47 47.96 -21.48
N GLY A 26 1.03 47.82 -22.64
CA GLY A 26 1.17 48.80 -23.70
C GLY A 26 2.64 49.19 -23.76
N GLU A 27 3.32 48.85 -24.90
CA GLU A 27 4.52 49.46 -25.42
C GLU A 27 5.90 49.10 -24.85
N GLN A 28 6.71 48.51 -25.71
CA GLN A 28 8.14 48.33 -25.61
C GLN A 28 8.88 49.64 -25.65
N PRO A 29 10.06 49.72 -25.05
CA PRO A 29 11.17 50.45 -25.69
C PRO A 29 12.42 49.60 -25.82
N ALA A 30 12.97 49.68 -27.02
CA ALA A 30 14.37 49.75 -27.47
C ALA A 30 15.46 48.95 -26.77
N ARG A 31 16.06 48.09 -27.54
CA ARG A 31 17.39 47.45 -27.35
C ARG A 31 18.45 48.48 -26.90
N GLN A 32 19.14 48.19 -25.80
CA GLN A 32 20.42 48.74 -25.49
C GLN A 32 21.53 47.68 -25.70
N ALA A 33 22.61 48.15 -26.31
CA ALA A 33 23.75 47.37 -26.78
C ALA A 33 24.58 46.75 -25.64
N ALA A 34 25.18 45.59 -25.92
CA ALA A 34 26.13 44.92 -25.07
C ALA A 34 27.43 45.72 -24.87
N PRO A 35 28.05 45.67 -23.70
CA PRO A 35 29.36 46.27 -23.48
C PRO A 35 30.46 45.39 -24.08
N LYS A 36 31.37 46.06 -24.79
CA LYS A 36 32.61 45.52 -25.36
C LYS A 36 33.57 45.10 -24.22
N VAL A 37 34.06 43.87 -24.31
CA VAL A 37 35.17 43.40 -23.51
C VAL A 37 36.45 44.07 -24.03
N SER A 38 37.17 44.78 -23.17
CA SER A 38 38.48 45.37 -23.42
C SER A 38 39.58 44.32 -23.23
N GLU A 39 40.49 44.25 -24.20
CA GLU A 39 41.75 43.51 -24.15
C GLU A 39 42.69 44.05 -23.06
N PRO A 40 43.49 43.21 -22.42
CA PRO A 40 44.49 43.69 -21.47
C PRO A 40 45.71 44.26 -22.19
N VAL A 41 46.04 45.50 -21.87
CA VAL A 41 47.23 46.20 -22.28
C VAL A 41 48.39 45.69 -21.42
N PHE A 42 49.51 45.26 -22.07
CA PHE A 42 50.78 44.97 -21.42
C PHE A 42 51.58 46.25 -21.25
N GLU A 43 51.96 46.61 -20.04
CA GLU A 43 52.97 47.59 -19.73
C GLU A 43 54.35 46.93 -19.69
N PRO A 44 55.42 47.59 -20.19
CA PRO A 44 56.80 47.07 -20.17
C PRO A 44 57.46 47.35 -18.84
N GLU A 45 58.18 46.37 -18.31
CA GLU A 45 59.06 46.52 -17.13
C GLU A 45 60.32 47.39 -17.41
N PRO A 46 60.84 48.06 -16.37
CA PRO A 46 61.93 49.02 -16.53
C PRO A 46 63.30 48.34 -16.62
N ALA A 47 64.17 48.99 -17.43
CA ALA A 47 65.55 48.61 -17.67
C ALA A 47 66.43 48.77 -16.41
N PHE A 48 67.22 47.73 -16.12
CA PHE A 48 68.32 47.82 -15.13
C PHE A 48 69.62 48.29 -15.79
N GLU A 49 70.15 49.37 -15.32
CA GLU A 49 71.51 49.85 -15.61
C GLU A 49 72.55 48.98 -14.89
N THR A 50 73.51 48.44 -15.63
CA THR A 50 74.70 47.78 -15.06
C THR A 50 75.88 48.74 -15.11
N LYS A 51 76.45 49.01 -13.94
CA LYS A 51 77.78 49.68 -13.80
C LYS A 51 78.84 48.69 -14.18
N ILE A 52 79.78 49.22 -15.01
CA ILE A 52 81.01 48.57 -15.41
C ILE A 52 82.09 48.84 -14.33
N ASP A 53 82.76 47.77 -13.91
CA ASP A 53 83.97 47.84 -13.15
C ASP A 53 85.16 47.24 -13.95
N ASP A 54 86.18 48.07 -14.20
CA ASP A 54 87.36 47.74 -14.96
C ASP A 54 88.48 47.18 -14.06
N SER A 55 88.95 45.99 -14.34
CA SER A 55 90.26 45.54 -14.02
C SER A 55 90.73 44.31 -14.84
N PRO A 56 91.86 44.33 -15.50
CA PRO A 56 92.32 43.23 -16.37
C PRO A 56 93.42 42.36 -15.73
N PRO A 57 94.08 41.45 -16.47
CA PRO A 57 93.69 40.14 -16.95
C PRO A 57 94.62 39.01 -16.50
N ALA A 58 94.17 37.79 -16.61
CA ALA A 58 95.06 36.61 -16.61
C ALA A 58 94.74 35.70 -17.81
N TYR A 59 95.57 35.74 -18.78
CA TYR A 59 95.62 34.84 -19.92
C TYR A 59 95.99 33.43 -19.48
N ALA A 60 95.20 32.47 -19.78
CA ALA A 60 95.49 31.12 -20.33
C ALA A 60 94.32 30.19 -20.11
N LYS A 61 93.88 29.50 -21.17
CA LYS A 61 92.86 28.49 -21.28
C LYS A 61 91.49 28.94 -21.83
N ARG A 62 91.48 29.73 -22.86
CA ARG A 62 90.22 30.12 -23.55
C ARG A 62 89.85 29.26 -24.76
N GLU A 63 90.67 28.39 -25.26
CA GLU A 63 90.39 27.66 -26.48
C GLU A 63 89.62 26.33 -26.21
N ASP A 64 89.89 25.64 -25.11
CA ASP A 64 89.19 24.35 -24.80
C ASP A 64 87.80 24.57 -24.28
N VAL A 65 87.53 25.60 -23.48
CA VAL A 65 86.18 25.90 -22.93
C VAL A 65 85.25 26.47 -24.02
N MET A 66 85.81 27.18 -25.02
CA MET A 66 84.95 27.61 -26.13
C MET A 66 84.59 26.48 -27.07
N ARG A 67 85.41 25.49 -27.21
CA ARG A 67 85.09 24.32 -28.07
C ARG A 67 84.06 23.39 -27.46
N GLU A 68 84.09 23.14 -26.16
CA GLU A 68 83.07 22.36 -25.42
C GLU A 68 81.73 23.09 -25.37
N ASN A 69 81.69 24.39 -25.20
CA ASN A 69 80.46 25.18 -25.22
C ASN A 69 79.84 25.25 -26.63
N TYR A 70 80.63 25.35 -27.70
CA TYR A 70 80.10 25.30 -29.07
C TYR A 70 79.54 23.94 -29.43
N GLU A 71 80.22 22.85 -29.07
CA GLU A 71 79.68 21.50 -29.27
C GLU A 71 78.40 21.18 -28.41
N ALA A 72 78.30 21.80 -27.22
CA ALA A 72 77.12 21.70 -26.36
C ALA A 72 75.92 22.50 -26.91
N GLU A 73 76.18 23.73 -27.41
CA GLU A 73 75.11 24.52 -28.04
C GLU A 73 74.65 23.92 -29.35
N GLU A 74 75.51 23.35 -30.18
CA GLU A 74 75.16 22.70 -31.45
C GLU A 74 74.31 21.41 -31.18
N LYS A 75 74.67 20.67 -30.13
CA LYS A 75 73.83 19.51 -29.68
C LYS A 75 72.47 19.93 -29.15
N LEU A 76 72.40 21.00 -28.36
CA LEU A 76 71.14 21.51 -27.81
C LEU A 76 70.26 22.11 -28.89
N GLU A 77 70.85 22.78 -29.87
CA GLU A 77 70.09 23.29 -31.03
C GLU A 77 69.59 22.16 -31.94
N ALA A 78 70.43 21.12 -32.14
CA ALA A 78 70.00 19.91 -32.86
C ALA A 78 68.91 19.11 -32.15
N GLU A 79 68.91 19.06 -30.82
CA GLU A 79 67.79 18.44 -30.05
C GLU A 79 66.52 19.26 -30.12
N ARG A 80 66.61 20.58 -29.95
CA ARG A 80 65.49 21.51 -30.12
C ARG A 80 64.89 21.45 -31.52
N LEU A 81 65.75 21.33 -32.54
CA LEU A 81 65.23 21.14 -33.93
C LEU A 81 64.54 19.79 -34.13
N LYS A 82 65.04 18.73 -33.47
CA LYS A 82 64.43 17.41 -33.50
C LYS A 82 63.11 17.38 -32.74
N GLU A 83 62.99 18.01 -31.59
CA GLU A 83 61.77 18.17 -30.83
C GLU A 83 60.72 19.01 -31.57
N SER A 84 61.09 20.16 -32.11
CA SER A 84 60.25 21.03 -32.93
C SER A 84 59.73 20.32 -34.19
N LYS A 85 60.51 19.46 -34.85
CA LYS A 85 60.07 18.63 -35.96
C LYS A 85 59.13 17.52 -35.53
N LYS A 86 59.36 16.91 -34.35
CA LYS A 86 58.42 15.90 -33.77
C LYS A 86 57.09 16.53 -33.39
N GLU A 87 57.13 17.70 -32.80
CA GLU A 87 55.93 18.44 -32.39
C GLU A 87 55.11 18.92 -33.59
N LYS A 88 55.75 19.44 -34.64
CA LYS A 88 55.08 19.77 -35.90
C LYS A 88 54.43 18.54 -36.54
N THR A 89 55.13 17.40 -36.59
CA THR A 89 54.61 16.16 -37.16
C THR A 89 53.45 15.57 -36.31
N TYR A 90 53.52 15.74 -35.00
CA TYR A 90 52.45 15.34 -34.08
C TYR A 90 51.20 16.20 -34.24
N ASN A 91 51.37 17.52 -34.30
CA ASN A 91 50.29 18.48 -34.50
C ASN A 91 49.60 18.33 -35.86
N GLU A 92 50.39 18.06 -36.93
CA GLU A 92 49.85 17.77 -38.25
C GLU A 92 49.02 16.45 -38.27
N LYS A 93 49.47 15.41 -37.57
CA LYS A 93 48.72 14.16 -37.41
C LYS A 93 47.48 14.36 -36.59
N LEU A 94 47.53 15.19 -35.54
CA LEU A 94 46.38 15.54 -34.71
C LEU A 94 45.33 16.32 -35.52
N ALA A 95 45.78 17.34 -36.29
CA ALA A 95 44.90 18.12 -37.16
C ALA A 95 44.25 17.28 -38.26
N GLN A 96 44.99 16.34 -38.86
CA GLN A 96 44.44 15.39 -39.83
C GLN A 96 43.43 14.45 -39.19
N LYS A 97 43.66 14.02 -37.94
CA LYS A 97 42.75 13.14 -37.22
C LYS A 97 41.46 13.86 -36.83
N GLN A 98 41.58 15.11 -36.40
CA GLN A 98 40.43 15.98 -36.10
C GLN A 98 39.63 16.29 -37.38
N LYS A 99 40.25 16.62 -38.48
CA LYS A 99 39.57 16.85 -39.77
C LYS A 99 38.84 15.62 -40.27
N LYS A 100 39.41 14.43 -40.16
CA LYS A 100 38.75 13.17 -40.49
C LYS A 100 37.57 12.84 -39.56
N LEU A 101 37.68 13.21 -38.29
CA LEU A 101 36.58 13.00 -37.32
C LEU A 101 35.41 13.95 -37.60
N GLU A 102 35.73 15.18 -37.97
CA GLU A 102 34.73 16.20 -38.32
C GLU A 102 34.01 15.88 -39.63
N GLU A 103 34.73 15.44 -40.64
CA GLU A 103 34.18 14.94 -41.91
C GLU A 103 33.29 13.67 -41.69
N LYS A 104 33.71 12.81 -40.76
CA LYS A 104 32.90 11.64 -40.37
C LYS A 104 31.61 12.02 -39.61
N LYS A 105 31.68 13.02 -38.71
CA LYS A 105 30.50 13.55 -38.02
C LYS A 105 29.55 14.25 -38.99
N GLN A 106 30.03 15.06 -39.91
CA GLN A 106 29.20 15.72 -40.93
C GLN A 106 28.53 14.72 -41.87
N ARG A 107 29.21 13.63 -42.24
CA ARG A 107 28.62 12.56 -43.04
C ARG A 107 27.57 11.78 -42.29
N LEU A 108 27.79 11.50 -41.01
CA LEU A 108 26.78 10.81 -40.19
C LEU A 108 25.55 11.70 -39.97
N GLN A 109 25.73 12.99 -39.71
CA GLN A 109 24.62 13.95 -39.58
C GLN A 109 23.82 14.12 -40.88
N ALA A 110 24.53 14.16 -42.03
CA ALA A 110 23.84 14.21 -43.32
C ALA A 110 23.01 12.93 -43.63
N ILE A 111 23.57 11.76 -43.33
CA ILE A 111 22.86 10.48 -43.47
C ILE A 111 21.65 10.39 -42.53
N GLU A 112 21.81 10.89 -41.31
CA GLU A 112 20.75 10.90 -40.33
C GLU A 112 19.64 11.89 -40.69
N GLN A 113 19.99 13.06 -41.22
CA GLN A 113 19.02 14.03 -41.78
C GLN A 113 18.29 13.50 -43.01
N GLU A 114 19.01 12.86 -43.93
CA GLU A 114 18.42 12.24 -45.11
C GLU A 114 17.48 11.05 -44.77
N ARG A 115 17.86 10.27 -43.74
CA ARG A 115 17.04 9.18 -43.21
C ARG A 115 15.80 9.68 -42.50
N ASN A 116 15.91 10.74 -41.73
CA ASN A 116 14.77 11.39 -41.06
C ASN A 116 13.82 12.04 -42.07
N LEU A 117 14.36 12.73 -43.06
CA LEU A 117 13.54 13.35 -44.13
C LEU A 117 12.80 12.32 -44.98
N SER A 118 13.48 11.22 -45.34
CA SER A 118 12.85 10.12 -46.10
C SER A 118 11.79 9.37 -45.29
N SER A 119 12.00 9.18 -43.99
CA SER A 119 10.99 8.59 -43.11
C SER A 119 9.79 9.50 -42.90
N GLN A 120 10.00 10.79 -42.72
CA GLN A 120 8.92 11.79 -42.59
C GLN A 120 8.10 11.90 -43.90
N LEU A 121 8.73 11.88 -45.07
CA LEU A 121 8.04 11.91 -46.35
C LEU A 121 7.23 10.64 -46.58
N ALA A 122 7.77 9.47 -46.22
CA ALA A 122 7.04 8.22 -46.30
C ALA A 122 5.85 8.13 -45.36
N ASP A 123 6.01 8.67 -44.13
CA ASP A 123 4.91 8.72 -43.14
C ASP A 123 3.80 9.72 -43.53
N VAL A 124 4.17 10.87 -44.11
CA VAL A 124 3.21 11.87 -44.63
C VAL A 124 2.46 11.27 -45.84
N GLU A 125 3.15 10.57 -46.77
CA GLU A 125 2.55 9.96 -47.91
C GLU A 125 1.60 8.79 -47.54
N ASN A 126 1.96 7.99 -46.51
CA ASN A 126 1.10 6.93 -46.01
C ASN A 126 -0.12 7.52 -45.24
N THR A 127 0.07 8.57 -44.41
CA THR A 127 -1.02 9.25 -43.70
C THR A 127 -2.00 9.90 -44.65
N TYR A 128 -1.51 10.47 -45.76
CA TYR A 128 -2.36 11.05 -46.82
C TYR A 128 -3.15 10.02 -47.60
N ARG A 129 -2.55 8.81 -47.85
CA ARG A 129 -3.21 7.71 -48.57
C ARG A 129 -4.27 6.99 -47.78
N GLU A 130 -4.13 6.89 -46.43
CA GLU A 130 -5.00 6.05 -45.62
C GLU A 130 -6.07 6.82 -44.85
N GLY A 131 -5.96 8.14 -44.67
CA GLY A 131 -6.94 8.97 -43.93
C GLY A 131 -7.26 8.50 -42.51
N LEU A 132 -6.42 7.59 -41.98
CA LEU A 132 -6.57 6.94 -40.68
C LEU A 132 -5.40 7.29 -39.78
N THR A 133 -5.69 7.58 -38.52
CA THR A 133 -4.70 7.66 -37.45
C THR A 133 -3.97 6.32 -37.37
N THR A 134 -2.66 6.31 -37.57
CA THR A 134 -1.89 5.07 -37.51
C THR A 134 -1.74 4.64 -36.04
N LEU A 135 -1.50 3.34 -35.79
CA LEU A 135 -1.19 2.85 -34.45
C LEU A 135 0.02 3.58 -33.82
N LYS A 136 0.96 4.05 -34.66
CA LYS A 136 2.08 4.89 -34.26
C LYS A 136 1.63 6.22 -33.67
N ASP A 137 0.63 6.89 -34.25
CA ASP A 137 0.12 8.19 -33.80
C ASP A 137 -0.64 8.07 -32.48
N LEU A 138 -1.20 6.87 -32.22
CA LEU A 138 -1.84 6.54 -30.94
C LEU A 138 -0.83 6.21 -29.83
N LEU A 139 0.33 5.65 -30.17
CA LEU A 139 1.34 5.21 -29.21
C LEU A 139 2.47 6.22 -29.01
N ALA A 140 2.78 7.05 -30.01
CA ALA A 140 3.83 8.05 -29.93
C ALA A 140 3.38 9.24 -29.06
N PRO A 141 4.25 9.78 -28.18
CA PRO A 141 3.95 10.99 -27.44
C PRO A 141 3.77 12.19 -28.43
N ALA A 142 2.84 13.09 -28.12
CA ALA A 142 2.59 14.26 -28.95
C ALA A 142 3.82 15.19 -29.04
N SER A 143 4.62 15.25 -27.99
CA SER A 143 5.90 15.99 -27.98
C SER A 143 6.91 15.35 -27.03
N LEU A 144 8.18 15.32 -27.44
CA LEU A 144 9.32 14.91 -26.61
C LEU A 144 10.52 15.81 -26.96
N GLN A 145 10.98 16.58 -25.98
CA GLN A 145 12.12 17.49 -26.12
C GLN A 145 13.15 17.23 -25.03
N PHE A 146 14.42 17.05 -25.41
CA PHE A 146 15.51 16.86 -24.47
C PHE A 146 16.29 18.16 -24.28
N ASN A 147 16.45 18.56 -23.02
CA ASN A 147 17.30 19.66 -22.58
C ASN A 147 18.53 19.12 -21.84
N SER A 148 19.46 19.97 -21.47
CA SER A 148 20.71 19.57 -20.82
C SER A 148 20.54 18.92 -19.44
N SER A 149 19.44 19.23 -18.72
CA SER A 149 19.22 18.80 -17.33
C SER A 149 17.83 18.21 -17.06
N TYR A 150 16.94 18.24 -18.03
CA TYR A 150 15.58 17.68 -17.98
C TYR A 150 15.08 17.42 -19.40
N PHE A 151 14.01 16.68 -19.52
CA PHE A 151 13.26 16.53 -20.77
C PHE A 151 11.79 16.93 -20.55
N GLU A 152 11.12 17.24 -21.63
CA GLU A 152 9.70 17.54 -21.65
C GLU A 152 8.97 16.50 -22.50
N LEU A 153 7.97 15.83 -21.93
CA LEU A 153 7.17 14.79 -22.55
C LEU A 153 5.68 15.20 -22.43
N ASN A 154 5.03 15.52 -23.55
CA ASN A 154 3.62 15.94 -23.57
C ASN A 154 3.29 17.08 -22.60
N GLY A 155 4.18 18.06 -22.45
CA GLY A 155 4.02 19.19 -21.52
C GLY A 155 4.38 18.89 -20.06
N ARG A 156 4.79 17.64 -19.71
CA ARG A 156 5.30 17.28 -18.40
C ARG A 156 6.84 17.24 -18.41
N PHE A 157 7.42 17.56 -17.30
CA PHE A 157 8.88 17.61 -17.13
C PHE A 157 9.39 16.35 -16.49
N GLY A 158 10.50 15.81 -17.02
CA GLY A 158 11.14 14.62 -16.48
C GLY A 158 12.65 14.82 -16.27
N ARG A 159 13.21 14.10 -15.28
CA ARG A 159 14.65 14.12 -14.98
C ARG A 159 15.14 12.76 -14.56
N SER A 160 16.22 12.31 -15.18
CA SER A 160 16.82 11.01 -14.90
C SER A 160 18.05 11.15 -13.97
N PHE A 161 18.22 10.13 -13.13
CA PHE A 161 19.28 10.00 -12.14
C PHE A 161 19.94 8.64 -12.25
N PHE A 162 21.19 8.55 -11.85
CA PHE A 162 21.90 7.30 -11.66
C PHE A 162 22.59 7.25 -10.30
N VAL A 163 22.77 6.06 -9.76
CA VAL A 163 23.52 5.87 -8.52
C VAL A 163 25.01 5.78 -8.83
N LEU A 164 25.79 6.70 -8.25
CA LEU A 164 27.24 6.77 -8.44
C LEU A 164 27.99 5.86 -7.45
N THR A 165 27.58 5.88 -6.17
CA THR A 165 28.20 5.06 -5.12
C THR A 165 27.16 4.59 -4.10
N TYR A 166 27.44 3.43 -3.50
CA TYR A 166 26.68 2.84 -2.40
C TYR A 166 27.48 2.87 -1.10
N PRO A 167 26.85 2.84 0.07
CA PRO A 167 27.52 2.63 1.34
C PRO A 167 28.17 1.23 1.40
N ARG A 168 29.09 1.04 2.33
CA ARG A 168 29.77 -0.25 2.52
C ARG A 168 28.82 -1.40 2.81
N PHE A 169 27.72 -1.14 3.52
CA PHE A 169 26.67 -2.12 3.83
C PHE A 169 25.33 -1.59 3.40
N LEU A 170 24.54 -2.46 2.76
CA LEU A 170 23.15 -2.21 2.40
C LEU A 170 22.27 -3.09 3.29
N SER A 171 21.29 -2.51 3.94
CA SER A 171 20.26 -3.24 4.70
C SER A 171 19.25 -3.88 3.76
N THR A 172 18.65 -4.99 4.18
CA THR A 172 17.52 -5.56 3.45
C THR A 172 16.42 -4.49 3.29
N ASN A 173 15.80 -4.47 2.12
CA ASN A 173 14.69 -3.57 1.82
C ASN A 173 15.03 -2.06 1.82
N TRP A 174 16.29 -1.71 1.53
CA TRP A 174 16.76 -0.32 1.52
C TRP A 174 16.08 0.57 0.47
N LEU A 175 15.51 -0.01 -0.61
CA LEU A 175 14.76 0.70 -1.64
C LEU A 175 13.29 0.98 -1.28
N SER A 176 12.76 0.41 -0.21
CA SER A 176 11.34 0.51 0.15
C SER A 176 10.83 1.95 0.23
N PHE A 177 11.60 2.84 0.83
CA PHE A 177 11.22 4.25 1.01
C PHE A 177 11.11 5.03 -0.31
N ILE A 178 11.85 4.60 -1.36
CA ILE A 178 11.76 5.22 -2.70
C ILE A 178 10.50 4.72 -3.41
N ILE A 179 10.26 3.40 -3.36
CA ILE A 179 9.10 2.79 -4.01
C ILE A 179 7.79 3.27 -3.39
N GLN A 180 7.82 3.63 -2.11
CA GLN A 180 6.68 4.18 -1.39
C GLN A 180 6.61 5.72 -1.40
N SER A 181 7.59 6.40 -2.03
CA SER A 181 7.56 7.85 -2.12
C SER A 181 6.39 8.32 -2.99
N GLU A 182 5.77 9.43 -2.58
CA GLU A 182 4.77 10.10 -3.39
C GLU A 182 5.41 10.65 -4.67
N GLY A 183 4.70 10.53 -5.78
CA GLY A 183 5.12 11.03 -7.09
C GLY A 183 5.31 9.94 -8.14
N GLU A 184 5.29 10.34 -9.38
CA GLU A 184 5.51 9.43 -10.51
C GLU A 184 6.99 9.24 -10.76
N MET A 185 7.42 7.98 -10.82
CA MET A 185 8.81 7.63 -11.01
C MET A 185 8.95 6.31 -11.76
N ASP A 186 9.87 6.27 -12.73
CA ASP A 186 10.35 5.03 -13.32
C ASP A 186 11.67 4.62 -12.66
N LEU A 187 11.81 3.32 -12.40
CA LEU A 187 13.02 2.73 -11.83
C LEU A 187 13.47 1.56 -12.69
N SER A 188 14.75 1.55 -13.07
CA SER A 188 15.36 0.46 -13.83
C SER A 188 16.61 -0.08 -13.15
N MET A 189 16.71 -1.41 -13.11
CA MET A 189 17.87 -2.13 -12.58
C MET A 189 18.49 -2.97 -13.69
N PHE A 190 19.79 -2.74 -13.94
CA PHE A 190 20.57 -3.56 -14.86
C PHE A 190 21.59 -4.39 -14.08
N ILE A 191 21.55 -5.70 -14.29
CA ILE A 191 22.36 -6.67 -13.56
C ILE A 191 23.19 -7.45 -14.57
N TYR A 192 24.51 -7.24 -14.53
CA TYR A 192 25.44 -7.90 -15.42
C TYR A 192 26.30 -8.91 -14.64
N PRO A 193 26.11 -10.24 -14.82
CA PRO A 193 26.96 -11.24 -14.21
C PRO A 193 28.40 -11.11 -14.74
N ILE A 194 29.37 -11.19 -13.82
CA ILE A 194 30.80 -11.20 -14.18
C ILE A 194 31.38 -12.57 -13.85
N ASP A 195 32.22 -13.08 -14.76
CA ASP A 195 32.91 -14.33 -14.53
C ASP A 195 33.81 -14.28 -13.28
N SER A 196 33.56 -15.21 -12.36
CA SER A 196 34.25 -15.29 -11.08
C SER A 196 35.75 -15.50 -11.22
N ALA A 197 36.22 -16.22 -12.26
CA ALA A 197 37.65 -16.45 -12.47
C ALA A 197 38.40 -15.15 -12.80
N THR A 198 37.77 -14.24 -13.55
CA THR A 198 38.32 -12.93 -13.86
C THR A 198 38.44 -12.04 -12.60
N ILE A 199 37.40 -12.08 -11.75
CA ILE A 199 37.40 -11.31 -10.49
C ILE A 199 38.41 -11.87 -9.49
N LEU A 200 38.50 -13.20 -9.34
CA LEU A 200 39.46 -13.84 -8.44
C LEU A 200 40.91 -13.46 -8.76
N LYS A 201 41.27 -13.33 -10.06
CA LYS A 201 42.61 -12.83 -10.47
C LYS A 201 42.84 -11.39 -9.98
N LYS A 202 41.86 -10.52 -10.15
CA LYS A 202 41.95 -9.10 -9.70
C LYS A 202 42.02 -9.01 -8.17
N LEU A 203 41.19 -9.77 -7.44
CA LEU A 203 41.20 -9.80 -5.97
C LEU A 203 42.52 -10.33 -5.42
N LYS A 204 43.09 -11.40 -6.03
CA LYS A 204 44.41 -11.93 -5.65
C LYS A 204 45.50 -10.85 -5.77
N SER A 205 45.51 -10.12 -6.86
CA SER A 205 46.45 -8.99 -7.03
C SER A 205 46.23 -7.89 -5.97
N LYS A 206 44.95 -7.56 -5.69
CA LYS A 206 44.62 -6.51 -4.73
C LYS A 206 44.94 -6.89 -3.29
N VAL A 207 44.71 -8.14 -2.90
CA VAL A 207 45.15 -8.68 -1.58
C VAL A 207 46.67 -8.55 -1.42
N GLY A 208 47.42 -8.94 -2.47
CA GLY A 208 48.89 -8.84 -2.45
C GLY A 208 49.35 -7.38 -2.33
N GLU A 209 48.73 -6.44 -3.05
CA GLU A 209 49.03 -4.99 -2.99
C GLU A 209 48.79 -4.42 -1.60
N ILE A 210 47.58 -4.66 -1.04
CA ILE A 210 47.21 -4.14 0.28
C ILE A 210 48.06 -4.80 1.37
N GLY A 211 48.27 -6.12 1.31
CA GLY A 211 49.13 -6.86 2.25
C GLY A 211 50.54 -6.36 2.27
N SER A 212 51.13 -6.06 1.07
CA SER A 212 52.47 -5.48 0.98
C SER A 212 52.52 -4.06 1.58
N GLN A 213 51.46 -3.26 1.40
CA GLN A 213 51.38 -1.91 1.94
C GLN A 213 51.24 -1.93 3.49
N VAL A 214 50.52 -2.88 4.04
CA VAL A 214 50.40 -3.11 5.49
C VAL A 214 51.76 -3.49 6.05
N ALA A 215 52.51 -4.45 5.43
CA ALA A 215 53.82 -4.87 5.85
C ALA A 215 54.84 -3.70 5.80
N ILE A 216 54.88 -2.91 4.71
CA ILE A 216 55.78 -1.76 4.59
C ILE A 216 55.47 -0.71 5.67
N ASN A 217 54.20 -0.48 6.01
CA ASN A 217 53.83 0.47 7.05
C ASN A 217 54.29 -0.01 8.45
N GLN A 218 54.19 -1.32 8.71
CA GLN A 218 54.65 -1.95 9.94
C GLN A 218 56.23 -1.85 10.06
N ASP A 219 56.93 -2.17 8.98
CA ASP A 219 58.41 -2.09 8.96
C ASP A 219 58.92 -0.64 9.14
N LYS A 220 58.16 0.37 8.66
CA LYS A 220 58.46 1.79 8.84
C LYS A 220 58.02 2.36 10.20
N GLY A 221 57.50 1.55 11.11
CA GLY A 221 57.04 1.98 12.43
C GLY A 221 55.88 2.98 12.40
N LYS A 222 55.12 3.02 11.29
CA LYS A 222 53.92 3.90 11.19
C LYS A 222 52.80 3.39 12.05
N VAL A 223 52.02 4.31 12.58
CA VAL A 223 50.79 4.00 13.32
C VAL A 223 49.86 3.12 12.45
N ARG A 224 49.29 2.14 13.05
CA ARG A 224 48.34 1.19 12.43
C ARG A 224 47.20 1.97 11.75
N ASP A 225 46.95 1.65 10.48
CA ASP A 225 45.85 2.22 9.70
C ASP A 225 44.65 1.28 9.71
N PRO A 226 43.59 1.58 10.51
CA PRO A 226 42.41 0.71 10.63
C PRO A 226 41.66 0.56 9.31
N MET A 227 41.69 1.57 8.44
CA MET A 227 40.99 1.53 7.14
C MET A 227 41.63 0.52 6.20
N LEU A 228 42.98 0.51 6.16
CA LEU A 228 43.75 -0.39 5.30
C LEU A 228 43.59 -1.86 5.74
N GLU A 229 43.62 -2.11 7.05
CA GLU A 229 43.40 -3.45 7.59
C GLU A 229 41.97 -3.98 7.38
N THR A 230 41.00 -3.10 7.51
CA THR A 230 39.60 -3.46 7.24
C THR A 230 39.41 -3.76 5.75
N ALA A 231 39.99 -2.95 4.87
CA ALA A 231 39.96 -3.19 3.43
C ALA A 231 40.64 -4.53 3.06
N TYR A 232 41.75 -4.88 3.73
CA TYR A 232 42.41 -6.18 3.54
C TYR A 232 41.49 -7.34 3.89
N LYS A 233 40.88 -7.30 5.07
CA LYS A 233 39.95 -8.35 5.55
C LYS A 233 38.72 -8.50 4.63
N ASP A 234 38.15 -7.38 4.18
CA ASP A 234 36.98 -7.41 3.30
C ASP A 234 37.31 -8.07 1.96
N VAL A 235 38.44 -7.68 1.34
CA VAL A 235 38.85 -8.24 0.05
C VAL A 235 39.22 -9.72 0.17
N GLU A 236 39.81 -10.13 1.29
CA GLU A 236 40.14 -11.52 1.58
C GLU A 236 38.87 -12.36 1.81
N SER A 237 37.96 -11.88 2.65
CA SER A 237 36.65 -12.53 2.88
C SER A 237 35.84 -12.70 1.59
N LEU A 238 35.79 -11.65 0.76
CA LEU A 238 35.09 -11.72 -0.54
C LEU A 238 35.77 -12.75 -1.47
N ARG A 239 37.10 -12.78 -1.53
CA ARG A 239 37.83 -13.77 -2.33
C ARG A 239 37.48 -15.20 -1.89
N ASP A 240 37.48 -15.45 -0.57
CA ASP A 240 37.22 -16.78 -0.02
C ASP A 240 35.77 -17.22 -0.25
N SER A 241 34.78 -16.29 -0.12
CA SER A 241 33.38 -16.56 -0.44
C SER A 241 33.16 -16.85 -1.93
N LEU A 242 33.89 -16.17 -2.83
CA LEU A 242 33.84 -16.47 -4.26
C LEU A 242 34.47 -17.82 -4.62
N ILE A 243 35.55 -18.23 -3.91
CA ILE A 243 36.18 -19.53 -4.11
C ILE A 243 35.25 -20.65 -3.62
N GLN A 244 34.58 -20.45 -2.49
CA GLN A 244 33.59 -21.40 -1.93
C GLN A 244 32.29 -21.47 -2.73
N GLY A 245 32.06 -20.50 -3.65
CA GLY A 245 30.83 -20.43 -4.47
C GLY A 245 29.60 -19.94 -3.70
N THR A 246 29.76 -19.46 -2.46
CA THR A 246 28.67 -18.86 -1.66
C THR A 246 28.27 -17.49 -2.17
N GLU A 247 29.17 -16.77 -2.82
CA GLU A 247 28.95 -15.47 -3.45
C GLU A 247 29.29 -15.50 -4.94
N ARG A 248 28.64 -14.63 -5.70
CA ARG A 248 28.94 -14.31 -7.11
C ARG A 248 29.14 -12.83 -7.27
N TYR A 249 29.65 -12.40 -8.42
CA TYR A 249 30.00 -11.01 -8.65
C TYR A 249 29.24 -10.46 -9.85
N PHE A 250 28.77 -9.20 -9.70
CA PHE A 250 27.92 -8.54 -10.68
C PHE A 250 28.32 -7.08 -10.84
N ARG A 251 28.05 -6.52 -12.02
CA ARG A 251 27.89 -5.07 -12.17
C ARG A 251 26.43 -4.73 -12.04
N PHE A 252 26.08 -3.80 -11.20
CA PHE A 252 24.73 -3.35 -10.90
C PHE A 252 24.58 -1.87 -11.20
N ALA A 253 23.66 -1.54 -12.13
CA ALA A 253 23.27 -0.17 -12.43
C ALA A 253 21.83 0.06 -11.97
N LEU A 254 21.60 1.22 -11.35
CA LEU A 254 20.29 1.63 -10.84
C LEU A 254 20.01 3.05 -11.30
N TYR A 255 18.91 3.21 -12.04
CA TYR A 255 18.47 4.46 -12.62
C TYR A 255 17.06 4.82 -12.16
N PHE A 256 16.81 6.13 -12.06
CA PHE A 256 15.51 6.68 -11.72
C PHE A 256 15.16 7.78 -12.73
N THR A 257 13.90 7.84 -13.15
CA THR A 257 13.35 9.00 -13.85
C THR A 257 12.11 9.47 -13.09
N ILE A 258 12.12 10.72 -12.64
CA ILE A 258 11.00 11.35 -11.94
C ILE A 258 10.29 12.32 -12.87
N TYR A 259 8.99 12.46 -12.69
CA TYR A 259 8.12 13.34 -13.48
C TYR A 259 7.46 14.40 -12.60
N ALA A 260 7.13 15.53 -13.21
CA ALA A 260 6.39 16.63 -12.55
C ALA A 260 5.69 17.50 -13.60
N ASP A 261 4.65 18.21 -13.18
CA ASP A 261 3.89 19.10 -14.06
C ASP A 261 4.54 20.49 -14.21
N SER A 262 5.54 20.81 -13.40
CA SER A 262 6.31 22.05 -13.50
C SER A 262 7.80 21.85 -13.17
N LEU A 263 8.68 22.70 -13.74
CA LEU A 263 10.11 22.68 -13.43
C LEU A 263 10.41 22.93 -11.95
N LYS A 264 9.63 23.78 -11.30
CA LYS A 264 9.80 24.08 -9.87
C LYS A 264 9.50 22.85 -9.00
N GLU A 265 8.48 22.11 -9.35
CA GLU A 265 8.12 20.87 -8.69
C GLU A 265 9.15 19.77 -8.99
N LEU A 266 9.60 19.67 -10.25
CA LEU A 266 10.67 18.75 -10.64
C LEU A 266 11.96 19.00 -9.83
N ASP A 267 12.32 20.25 -9.60
CA ASP A 267 13.50 20.61 -8.79
C ASP A 267 13.30 20.24 -7.32
N LYS A 268 12.11 20.47 -6.76
CA LYS A 268 11.74 20.05 -5.40
C LYS A 268 11.82 18.53 -5.24
N ASN A 269 11.18 17.79 -6.14
CA ASN A 269 11.15 16.32 -6.11
C ASN A 269 12.55 15.73 -6.32
N SER A 270 13.37 16.35 -7.20
CA SER A 270 14.78 16.01 -7.40
C SER A 270 15.58 16.12 -6.11
N SER A 271 15.45 17.25 -5.42
CA SER A 271 16.18 17.50 -4.17
C SER A 271 15.71 16.59 -3.03
N SER A 272 14.43 16.27 -2.99
CA SER A 272 13.87 15.31 -2.03
C SER A 272 14.42 13.91 -2.25
N LEU A 273 14.47 13.43 -3.51
CA LEU A 273 15.05 12.13 -3.86
C LEU A 273 16.55 12.07 -3.52
N GLU A 274 17.31 13.08 -3.91
CA GLU A 274 18.75 13.19 -3.60
C GLU A 274 19.01 13.18 -2.09
N SER A 275 18.20 13.91 -1.31
CA SER A 275 18.29 13.96 0.16
C SER A 275 17.92 12.64 0.80
N ALA A 276 16.85 12.00 0.34
CA ALA A 276 16.39 10.71 0.85
C ALA A 276 17.44 9.60 0.63
N LEU A 277 18.01 9.52 -0.57
CA LEU A 277 19.09 8.58 -0.88
C LEU A 277 20.39 8.94 -0.13
N GLY A 278 20.71 10.23 -0.05
CA GLY A 278 21.86 10.74 0.69
C GLY A 278 21.81 10.41 2.18
N SER A 279 20.63 10.41 2.81
CA SER A 279 20.44 9.98 4.21
C SER A 279 20.83 8.52 4.45
N LYS A 280 20.81 7.70 3.41
CA LYS A 280 21.26 6.29 3.40
C LYS A 280 22.69 6.14 2.88
N LEU A 281 23.44 7.25 2.72
CA LEU A 281 24.79 7.28 2.17
C LEU A 281 24.87 6.75 0.72
N ILE A 282 23.78 6.81 -0.02
CA ILE A 282 23.73 6.47 -1.44
C ILE A 282 23.87 7.77 -2.24
N VAL A 283 24.95 7.87 -3.00
CA VAL A 283 25.25 9.06 -3.79
C VAL A 283 24.65 8.92 -5.17
N THR A 284 23.71 9.79 -5.50
CA THR A 284 23.11 9.88 -6.83
C THR A 284 23.60 11.10 -7.59
N LYS A 285 23.51 11.03 -8.90
CA LYS A 285 23.80 12.14 -9.81
C LYS A 285 22.70 12.24 -10.86
N ARG A 286 22.41 13.49 -11.25
CA ARG A 286 21.52 13.80 -12.37
C ARG A 286 22.22 13.45 -13.68
N ALA A 287 21.50 12.93 -14.66
CA ALA A 287 22.03 12.62 -15.99
C ALA A 287 22.19 13.91 -16.83
N LEU A 288 23.07 14.81 -16.37
CA LEU A 288 23.32 16.08 -17.05
C LEU A 288 24.00 15.85 -18.41
N MET A 289 23.53 16.52 -19.45
CA MET A 289 23.97 16.35 -20.85
C MET A 289 23.77 14.93 -21.40
N GLN A 290 23.12 14.05 -20.64
CA GLN A 290 22.79 12.66 -20.98
C GLN A 290 21.30 12.38 -20.71
N THR A 291 20.46 13.40 -20.79
CA THR A 291 19.03 13.30 -20.45
C THR A 291 18.29 12.29 -21.31
N GLN A 292 18.61 12.19 -22.61
CA GLN A 292 18.07 11.20 -23.50
C GLN A 292 18.50 9.78 -23.10
N GLY A 293 19.79 9.54 -22.88
CA GLY A 293 20.29 8.24 -22.43
C GLY A 293 19.72 7.85 -21.07
N GLY A 294 19.54 8.82 -20.16
CA GLY A 294 18.87 8.60 -18.88
C GLY A 294 17.43 8.16 -19.02
N PHE A 295 16.67 8.86 -19.85
CA PHE A 295 15.28 8.50 -20.16
C PHE A 295 15.18 7.13 -20.81
N ASN A 296 15.97 6.86 -21.86
CA ASN A 296 15.95 5.58 -22.56
C ASN A 296 16.33 4.40 -21.67
N SER A 297 17.27 4.63 -20.71
CA SER A 297 17.68 3.60 -19.75
C SER A 297 16.60 3.28 -18.69
N THR A 298 15.60 4.13 -18.49
CA THR A 298 14.48 3.85 -17.58
C THR A 298 13.24 3.30 -18.30
N LEU A 299 13.19 3.38 -19.63
CA LEU A 299 12.13 2.73 -20.41
C LEU A 299 12.27 1.20 -20.38
N PRO A 300 11.16 0.42 -20.52
CA PRO A 300 11.19 -1.04 -20.50
C PRO A 300 11.74 -1.64 -21.81
N LEU A 301 12.82 -1.06 -22.34
CA LEU A 301 13.46 -1.49 -23.57
C LEU A 301 14.70 -2.38 -23.35
N GLY A 302 15.15 -2.50 -22.09
CA GLY A 302 16.37 -3.23 -21.74
C GLY A 302 17.65 -2.60 -22.26
N LEU A 303 17.66 -1.28 -22.54
CA LEU A 303 18.79 -0.53 -23.06
C LEU A 303 19.45 0.26 -21.93
N ASP A 304 20.72 -0.04 -21.63
CA ASP A 304 21.56 0.73 -20.70
C ASP A 304 22.43 1.71 -21.48
N GLU A 305 21.93 2.91 -21.73
CA GLU A 305 22.65 3.94 -22.48
C GLU A 305 23.56 4.80 -21.59
N LEU A 306 23.37 4.79 -20.26
CA LEU A 306 24.20 5.51 -19.32
C LEU A 306 25.49 4.74 -18.97
N ASP A 307 25.45 3.42 -18.95
CA ASP A 307 26.56 2.49 -18.59
C ASP A 307 27.28 2.86 -17.27
N VAL A 308 26.50 3.30 -16.27
CA VAL A 308 27.03 3.64 -14.94
C VAL A 308 26.66 2.51 -13.96
N ALA A 309 27.57 1.57 -13.78
CA ALA A 309 27.35 0.42 -12.94
C ALA A 309 28.38 0.29 -11.83
N ASN A 310 27.94 -0.14 -10.66
CA ASN A 310 28.78 -0.46 -9.50
C ASN A 310 28.96 -1.96 -9.34
N ASN A 311 30.08 -2.35 -8.77
CA ASN A 311 30.36 -3.74 -8.50
C ASN A 311 29.68 -4.19 -7.20
N MET A 312 28.96 -5.30 -7.26
CA MET A 312 28.29 -5.91 -6.10
C MET A 312 28.46 -7.43 -6.12
N ASN A 313 28.51 -8.03 -4.95
CA ASN A 313 28.35 -9.49 -4.76
C ASN A 313 26.89 -9.85 -4.52
N THR A 314 26.58 -11.14 -4.38
CA THR A 314 25.21 -11.65 -4.29
C THR A 314 24.43 -11.06 -3.10
N SER A 315 25.03 -10.98 -1.90
CA SER A 315 24.34 -10.51 -0.69
C SER A 315 23.81 -9.07 -0.78
N PRO A 316 24.60 -8.03 -1.10
CA PRO A 316 24.06 -6.69 -1.27
C PRO A 316 23.17 -6.57 -2.49
N LEU A 317 23.40 -7.32 -3.57
CA LEU A 317 22.52 -7.32 -4.74
C LEU A 317 21.13 -7.88 -4.40
N SER A 318 21.05 -8.96 -3.65
CA SER A 318 19.78 -9.54 -3.22
C SER A 318 18.98 -8.61 -2.32
N SER A 319 19.66 -7.76 -1.53
CA SER A 319 19.01 -6.75 -0.69
C SER A 319 18.41 -5.58 -1.50
N ALA A 320 18.83 -5.41 -2.76
CA ALA A 320 18.32 -4.36 -3.65
C ALA A 320 16.93 -4.67 -4.22
N PHE A 321 16.47 -5.94 -4.18
CA PHE A 321 15.13 -6.26 -4.59
C PHE A 321 14.11 -5.67 -3.60
N PRO A 322 13.14 -4.89 -4.10
CA PRO A 322 12.17 -4.23 -3.23
C PRO A 322 11.07 -5.20 -2.79
N PHE A 323 11.35 -5.99 -1.77
CA PHE A 323 10.33 -6.82 -1.10
C PHE A 323 9.41 -5.91 -0.27
N VAL A 324 8.64 -5.07 -0.94
CA VAL A 324 7.71 -4.14 -0.28
C VAL A 324 6.30 -4.63 -0.51
N SER A 325 5.54 -4.76 0.57
CA SER A 325 4.09 -4.89 0.45
C SER A 325 3.51 -3.58 -0.08
N SER A 326 2.48 -3.68 -0.91
CA SER A 326 1.78 -2.49 -1.38
C SER A 326 1.23 -1.68 -0.20
N ASP A 327 1.34 -0.37 -0.27
CA ASP A 327 0.66 0.52 0.67
C ASP A 327 -0.85 0.33 0.59
N LEU A 328 -1.47 0.22 1.77
CA LEU A 328 -2.92 0.21 1.96
C LEU A 328 -3.36 1.53 2.61
N THR A 329 -2.70 2.62 2.26
CA THR A 329 -3.01 3.95 2.77
C THR A 329 -3.87 4.69 1.74
N SER A 330 -5.01 5.19 2.18
CA SER A 330 -5.87 6.10 1.43
C SER A 330 -6.06 7.41 2.21
N ASN A 331 -6.62 8.43 1.57
CA ASN A 331 -6.88 9.70 2.23
C ASN A 331 -8.14 9.66 3.11
N ASP A 332 -9.00 8.64 2.91
CA ASP A 332 -10.29 8.51 3.58
C ASP A 332 -10.43 7.14 4.22
N GLY A 333 -11.20 7.07 5.30
CA GLY A 333 -11.53 5.84 5.99
C GLY A 333 -11.03 5.78 7.43
N ILE A 334 -10.85 4.57 7.94
CA ILE A 334 -10.38 4.31 9.32
C ILE A 334 -8.99 3.67 9.32
N LEU A 335 -8.24 3.86 10.39
CA LEU A 335 -6.96 3.21 10.63
C LEU A 335 -7.22 1.78 11.12
N TYR A 336 -6.83 0.77 10.33
CA TYR A 336 -6.87 -0.65 10.73
C TYR A 336 -5.65 -1.06 11.56
N GLY A 337 -4.47 -0.51 11.24
CA GLY A 337 -3.23 -0.83 11.93
C GLY A 337 -2.01 -0.29 11.22
N ILE A 338 -0.86 -0.86 11.51
CA ILE A 338 0.44 -0.50 10.95
C ILE A 338 0.97 -1.69 10.15
N ASN A 339 1.49 -1.44 8.97
CA ASN A 339 2.16 -2.43 8.15
C ASN A 339 3.51 -2.83 8.80
N ARG A 340 3.69 -4.10 9.13
CA ARG A 340 4.88 -4.62 9.81
C ARG A 340 6.16 -4.53 8.99
N HIS A 341 6.06 -4.45 7.65
CA HIS A 341 7.24 -4.44 6.79
C HIS A 341 7.82 -3.03 6.60
N ASN A 342 6.97 -2.02 6.54
CA ASN A 342 7.37 -0.66 6.18
C ASN A 342 6.92 0.42 7.16
N ASN A 343 6.21 0.06 8.23
CA ASN A 343 5.63 0.96 9.21
C ASN A 343 4.64 2.00 8.64
N SER A 344 4.13 1.79 7.40
CA SER A 344 3.07 2.64 6.87
C SER A 344 1.74 2.36 7.57
N LEU A 345 0.85 3.34 7.57
CA LEU A 345 -0.49 3.19 8.12
C LEU A 345 -1.34 2.36 7.16
N ILE A 346 -2.13 1.43 7.70
CA ILE A 346 -3.18 0.72 6.95
C ILE A 346 -4.48 1.49 7.23
N LEU A 347 -4.78 2.43 6.35
CA LEU A 347 -5.91 3.34 6.44
C LEU A 347 -6.70 3.31 5.14
N PHE A 348 -7.97 2.98 5.20
CA PHE A 348 -8.87 3.04 4.04
C PHE A 348 -10.34 2.93 4.45
N ASP A 349 -11.23 3.23 3.50
CA ASP A 349 -12.67 3.04 3.62
C ASP A 349 -13.08 1.70 3.02
N ARG A 350 -13.57 0.77 3.83
CA ARG A 350 -14.05 -0.53 3.35
C ARG A 350 -15.21 -0.43 2.35
N PHE A 351 -16.00 0.66 2.39
CA PHE A 351 -17.09 0.89 1.46
C PHE A 351 -16.60 1.38 0.08
N ALA A 352 -15.33 1.73 -0.07
CA ALA A 352 -14.71 2.02 -1.36
C ALA A 352 -14.25 0.75 -2.11
N LEU A 353 -14.26 -0.42 -1.45
CA LEU A 353 -13.95 -1.71 -2.08
C LEU A 353 -15.10 -2.19 -2.97
N GLU A 354 -14.88 -3.26 -3.74
CA GLU A 354 -15.92 -3.89 -4.57
C GLU A 354 -17.18 -4.26 -3.78
N ASN A 355 -16.99 -4.71 -2.55
CA ASN A 355 -18.03 -4.86 -1.53
C ASN A 355 -17.41 -4.55 -0.16
N ALA A 356 -18.26 -4.19 0.81
CA ALA A 356 -17.83 -3.86 2.16
C ALA A 356 -17.80 -5.07 3.11
N ASN A 357 -17.91 -6.30 2.60
CA ASN A 357 -17.89 -7.49 3.43
C ASN A 357 -16.48 -7.84 3.91
N ALA A 358 -16.39 -8.42 5.10
CA ALA A 358 -15.16 -8.84 5.73
C ALA A 358 -15.27 -10.25 6.33
N VAL A 359 -14.16 -10.98 6.32
CA VAL A 359 -13.98 -12.20 7.10
C VAL A 359 -12.79 -12.07 8.03
N VAL A 360 -12.92 -12.57 9.25
CA VAL A 360 -11.87 -12.53 10.27
C VAL A 360 -11.64 -13.93 10.82
N PHE A 361 -10.45 -14.45 10.55
CA PHE A 361 -10.02 -15.77 11.02
C PHE A 361 -8.89 -15.65 12.01
N ALA A 362 -9.07 -16.20 13.21
CA ALA A 362 -8.10 -16.09 14.27
C ALA A 362 -8.24 -17.23 15.25
N LYS A 363 -7.14 -17.77 15.76
CA LYS A 363 -7.22 -18.70 16.90
C LYS A 363 -7.65 -17.95 18.16
N SER A 364 -8.19 -18.65 19.16
CA SER A 364 -8.51 -18.05 20.46
C SER A 364 -7.29 -17.34 21.08
N GLY A 365 -7.49 -16.13 21.63
CA GLY A 365 -6.45 -15.32 22.21
C GLY A 365 -5.52 -14.59 21.21
N ALA A 366 -5.82 -14.62 19.90
CA ALA A 366 -5.03 -13.92 18.88
C ALA A 366 -5.35 -12.41 18.73
N GLY A 367 -6.29 -11.86 19.52
CA GLY A 367 -6.71 -10.47 19.45
C GLY A 367 -7.88 -10.20 18.51
N LYS A 368 -8.66 -11.22 18.14
CA LYS A 368 -9.84 -11.14 17.25
C LYS A 368 -10.81 -10.04 17.69
N SER A 369 -11.34 -10.18 18.90
CA SER A 369 -12.36 -9.26 19.44
C SER A 369 -11.80 -7.85 19.67
N TYR A 370 -10.52 -7.75 20.03
CA TYR A 370 -9.82 -6.47 20.15
C TYR A 370 -9.77 -5.72 18.80
N ALA A 371 -9.38 -6.42 17.73
CA ALA A 371 -9.32 -5.85 16.37
C ALA A 371 -10.68 -5.33 15.90
N ILE A 372 -11.72 -6.13 16.11
CA ILE A 372 -13.07 -5.80 15.64
C ILE A 372 -13.70 -4.68 16.48
N LYS A 373 -13.51 -4.68 17.79
CA LYS A 373 -13.98 -3.57 18.65
C LYS A 373 -13.31 -2.25 18.26
N LEU A 374 -12.01 -2.29 17.89
CA LEU A 374 -11.31 -1.11 17.41
C LEU A 374 -11.87 -0.64 16.07
N GLU A 375 -12.16 -1.54 15.14
CA GLU A 375 -12.84 -1.23 13.88
C GLU A 375 -14.22 -0.62 14.13
N ILE A 376 -15.01 -1.20 15.03
CA ILE A 376 -16.33 -0.70 15.44
C ILE A 376 -16.21 0.73 15.97
N LEU A 377 -15.35 0.96 16.96
CA LEU A 377 -15.17 2.27 17.59
C LEU A 377 -14.80 3.34 16.54
N ARG A 378 -13.84 3.06 15.67
CA ARG A 378 -13.40 3.98 14.61
C ARG A 378 -14.46 4.20 13.53
N SER A 379 -15.23 3.19 13.20
CA SER A 379 -16.33 3.28 12.22
C SER A 379 -17.50 4.10 12.77
N LEU A 380 -17.82 4.00 14.08
CA LEU A 380 -18.81 4.85 14.76
C LEU A 380 -18.42 6.33 14.68
N MET A 381 -17.13 6.65 14.85
CA MET A 381 -16.62 8.02 14.71
C MET A 381 -16.84 8.58 13.29
N MET A 382 -16.91 7.74 12.29
CA MET A 382 -17.20 8.10 10.89
C MET A 382 -18.72 8.10 10.56
N GLY A 383 -19.58 7.92 11.57
CA GLY A 383 -21.04 7.93 11.42
C GLY A 383 -21.62 6.66 10.83
N THR A 384 -20.89 5.54 10.82
CA THR A 384 -21.38 4.24 10.36
C THR A 384 -22.23 3.60 11.46
N GLU A 385 -23.45 3.12 11.13
CA GLU A 385 -24.28 2.34 12.05
C GLU A 385 -23.76 0.90 12.14
N ILE A 386 -23.72 0.35 13.35
CA ILE A 386 -23.15 -0.98 13.59
C ILE A 386 -24.11 -1.84 14.40
N VAL A 387 -24.33 -3.05 13.92
CA VAL A 387 -25.09 -4.07 14.63
C VAL A 387 -24.20 -5.28 14.86
N VAL A 388 -24.15 -5.76 16.10
CA VAL A 388 -23.31 -6.90 16.50
C VAL A 388 -24.18 -8.02 17.02
N ILE A 389 -23.93 -9.24 16.58
CA ILE A 389 -24.45 -10.47 17.20
C ILE A 389 -23.30 -11.07 18.01
N ASP A 390 -23.50 -11.14 19.33
CA ASP A 390 -22.50 -11.44 20.35
C ASP A 390 -22.87 -12.70 21.17
N PRO A 391 -22.39 -13.88 20.78
CA PRO A 391 -22.66 -15.12 21.53
C PRO A 391 -21.88 -15.23 22.85
N GLU A 392 -20.80 -14.47 23.04
CA GLU A 392 -19.87 -14.63 24.16
C GLU A 392 -19.89 -13.47 25.16
N ASN A 393 -20.75 -12.44 24.92
CA ASN A 393 -20.84 -11.22 25.74
C ASN A 393 -19.52 -10.42 25.82
N GLU A 394 -18.84 -10.31 24.69
CA GLU A 394 -17.57 -9.57 24.63
C GLU A 394 -17.76 -8.08 24.36
N TYR A 395 -18.89 -7.63 23.79
CA TYR A 395 -19.11 -6.27 23.29
C TYR A 395 -19.88 -5.37 24.28
N LYS A 396 -20.28 -5.88 25.45
CA LYS A 396 -21.05 -5.11 26.45
C LYS A 396 -20.32 -3.85 26.91
N HIS A 397 -19.06 -3.98 27.33
CA HIS A 397 -18.26 -2.85 27.79
C HIS A 397 -18.11 -1.76 26.73
N LEU A 398 -17.91 -2.14 25.47
CA LEU A 398 -17.86 -1.21 24.34
C LEU A 398 -19.20 -0.48 24.17
N ALA A 399 -20.33 -1.22 24.18
CA ALA A 399 -21.65 -0.63 24.04
C ALA A 399 -21.95 0.38 25.17
N ASP A 400 -21.66 0.02 26.41
CA ASP A 400 -21.84 0.89 27.55
C ASP A 400 -20.97 2.17 27.44
N ALA A 401 -19.71 2.03 27.02
CA ALA A 401 -18.76 3.13 26.89
C ALA A 401 -19.12 4.17 25.81
N VAL A 402 -19.73 3.70 24.68
CA VAL A 402 -20.11 4.60 23.58
C VAL A 402 -21.59 5.03 23.61
N GLY A 403 -22.35 4.65 24.64
CA GLY A 403 -23.77 4.93 24.74
C GLY A 403 -24.63 4.14 23.73
N GLY A 404 -24.17 2.97 23.35
CA GLY A 404 -24.88 2.05 22.47
C GLY A 404 -26.03 1.33 23.16
N THR A 405 -26.82 0.57 22.40
CA THR A 405 -27.87 -0.30 22.94
C THR A 405 -27.34 -1.71 23.09
N TYR A 406 -27.44 -2.26 24.30
CA TYR A 406 -27.13 -3.65 24.57
C TYR A 406 -28.41 -4.40 24.90
N LEU A 407 -28.74 -5.41 24.06
CA LEU A 407 -29.94 -6.22 24.14
C LEU A 407 -29.56 -7.67 24.52
N SER A 408 -29.86 -8.08 25.74
CA SER A 408 -29.72 -9.47 26.13
C SER A 408 -30.94 -10.25 25.64
N VAL A 409 -30.72 -11.25 24.81
CA VAL A 409 -31.75 -12.17 24.30
C VAL A 409 -31.64 -13.46 25.10
N SER A 410 -32.63 -13.72 25.97
CA SER A 410 -32.73 -14.92 26.81
C SER A 410 -34.18 -15.26 27.09
N LEU A 411 -34.43 -16.44 27.62
CA LEU A 411 -35.79 -16.89 27.95
C LEU A 411 -36.51 -15.92 28.92
N ASN A 412 -35.76 -15.22 29.76
CA ASN A 412 -36.27 -14.32 30.78
C ASN A 412 -36.07 -12.83 30.44
N SER A 413 -35.57 -12.50 29.27
CA SER A 413 -35.32 -11.11 28.90
C SER A 413 -36.62 -10.40 28.50
N ASP A 414 -36.61 -9.06 28.65
CA ASP A 414 -37.71 -8.21 28.19
C ASP A 414 -37.68 -7.94 26.69
N SER A 415 -36.55 -8.20 26.03
CA SER A 415 -36.39 -7.99 24.59
C SER A 415 -37.08 -9.10 23.79
N ARG A 416 -37.97 -8.72 22.86
CA ARG A 416 -38.76 -9.62 22.05
C ARG A 416 -38.61 -9.28 20.59
N ILE A 417 -38.47 -10.29 19.75
CA ILE A 417 -38.44 -10.19 18.29
C ILE A 417 -39.44 -11.21 17.71
N ASN A 418 -40.38 -10.70 16.98
CA ASN A 418 -41.36 -11.53 16.30
C ASN A 418 -40.83 -12.02 14.94
N PRO A 419 -40.69 -13.33 14.71
CA PRO A 419 -40.19 -13.84 13.42
C PRO A 419 -41.08 -13.50 12.22
N PHE A 420 -42.35 -13.20 12.46
CA PHE A 420 -43.35 -12.87 11.42
C PHE A 420 -43.27 -11.39 10.97
N ASP A 421 -42.42 -10.55 11.57
CA ASP A 421 -42.27 -9.17 11.17
C ASP A 421 -41.92 -9.05 9.69
N LEU A 422 -42.63 -8.18 8.98
CA LEU A 422 -42.41 -7.88 7.58
C LEU A 422 -41.53 -6.65 7.40
N PRO A 423 -40.60 -6.63 6.43
CA PRO A 423 -39.87 -5.44 6.11
C PRO A 423 -40.78 -4.34 5.57
N ILE A 424 -40.48 -3.09 5.93
CA ILE A 424 -41.04 -1.94 5.23
C ILE A 424 -40.31 -1.89 3.89
N GLY A 425 -40.99 -2.21 2.78
CA GLY A 425 -40.37 -2.23 1.45
C GLY A 425 -39.84 -0.87 1.02
N LEU A 426 -38.80 -0.87 0.20
CA LEU A 426 -38.39 0.30 -0.53
C LEU A 426 -39.44 0.70 -1.56
N GLU A 427 -39.55 1.99 -1.89
CA GLU A 427 -40.43 2.48 -2.96
C GLU A 427 -40.18 1.70 -4.26
N GLY A 428 -41.23 0.98 -4.74
CA GLY A 428 -41.18 0.19 -5.97
C GLY A 428 -40.98 -1.32 -5.78
N GLU A 429 -40.84 -1.83 -4.55
CA GLU A 429 -40.90 -3.28 -4.29
C GLU A 429 -42.39 -3.77 -4.28
N ASP A 430 -42.64 -4.91 -4.92
CA ASP A 430 -43.97 -5.54 -4.92
C ASP A 430 -44.21 -6.22 -3.56
N ASN A 431 -45.33 -5.87 -2.91
CA ASN A 431 -45.74 -6.44 -1.63
C ASN A 431 -45.91 -7.98 -1.69
N SER A 432 -46.28 -8.51 -2.83
CA SER A 432 -46.34 -9.97 -3.07
C SER A 432 -44.97 -10.64 -2.94
N ASP A 433 -43.89 -9.98 -3.43
CA ASP A 433 -42.54 -10.51 -3.33
C ASP A 433 -41.96 -10.37 -1.90
N ILE A 434 -42.38 -9.34 -1.17
CA ILE A 434 -42.04 -9.17 0.26
C ILE A 434 -42.58 -10.31 1.09
N ILE A 435 -43.88 -10.60 0.97
CA ILE A 435 -44.53 -11.71 1.73
C ILE A 435 -43.93 -13.05 1.31
N ARG A 436 -43.75 -13.31 0.01
CA ARG A 436 -43.13 -14.55 -0.48
C ARG A 436 -41.73 -14.76 0.11
N SER A 437 -40.93 -13.70 0.16
CA SER A 437 -39.59 -13.74 0.77
C SER A 437 -39.66 -14.03 2.27
N ALA A 438 -40.64 -13.44 2.99
CA ALA A 438 -40.86 -13.69 4.41
C ALA A 438 -41.27 -15.15 4.65
N VAL A 439 -42.17 -15.70 3.84
CA VAL A 439 -42.57 -17.11 3.91
C VAL A 439 -41.39 -18.05 3.72
N ILE A 440 -40.54 -17.80 2.70
CA ILE A 440 -39.31 -18.60 2.45
C ILE A 440 -38.37 -18.54 3.66
N ASN A 441 -38.15 -17.35 4.23
CA ASN A 441 -37.31 -17.20 5.42
C ASN A 441 -37.90 -17.92 6.64
N LEU A 442 -39.25 -17.86 6.85
CA LEU A 442 -39.90 -18.57 7.92
C LEU A 442 -39.81 -20.09 7.77
N LEU A 443 -39.92 -20.63 6.55
CA LEU A 443 -39.71 -22.06 6.30
C LEU A 443 -38.28 -22.49 6.69
N GLY A 444 -37.27 -21.70 6.37
CA GLY A 444 -35.89 -21.91 6.84
C GLY A 444 -35.76 -21.89 8.36
N LEU A 445 -36.45 -20.95 9.03
CA LEU A 445 -36.51 -20.89 10.49
C LEU A 445 -37.18 -22.16 11.07
N PHE A 446 -38.32 -22.60 10.53
CA PHE A 446 -39.01 -23.79 11.01
C PHE A 446 -38.21 -25.08 10.79
N ASN A 447 -37.42 -25.17 9.73
CA ASN A 447 -36.46 -26.27 9.58
C ASN A 447 -35.40 -26.31 10.70
N LEU A 448 -34.95 -25.15 11.19
CA LEU A 448 -34.04 -25.07 12.35
C LEU A 448 -34.76 -25.44 13.66
N MET A 449 -36.00 -24.95 13.87
CA MET A 449 -36.74 -25.12 15.11
C MET A 449 -37.32 -26.54 15.27
N LEU A 450 -37.85 -27.08 14.19
CA LEU A 450 -38.59 -28.34 14.21
C LEU A 450 -37.74 -29.54 13.73
N GLY A 451 -36.53 -29.29 13.24
CA GLY A 451 -35.73 -30.25 12.51
C GLY A 451 -36.17 -30.34 11.04
N LYS A 452 -35.34 -31.01 10.21
CA LYS A 452 -35.59 -31.10 8.77
C LYS A 452 -37.00 -31.65 8.46
N LEU A 453 -37.82 -30.83 7.80
CA LEU A 453 -39.17 -31.19 7.38
C LEU A 453 -39.11 -32.12 6.16
N ASN A 454 -40.01 -33.09 6.12
CA ASN A 454 -40.18 -33.87 4.90
C ASN A 454 -41.03 -33.08 3.87
N PRO A 455 -41.04 -33.45 2.57
CA PRO A 455 -41.70 -32.66 1.53
C PRO A 455 -43.21 -32.42 1.77
N THR A 456 -43.89 -33.34 2.48
CA THR A 456 -45.30 -33.18 2.83
C THR A 456 -45.48 -32.20 3.98
N GLU A 457 -44.64 -32.28 5.00
CA GLU A 457 -44.61 -31.32 6.12
C GLU A 457 -44.24 -29.92 5.65
N GLU A 458 -43.26 -29.78 4.73
CA GLU A 458 -42.86 -28.51 4.15
C GLU A 458 -44.02 -27.84 3.39
N ALA A 459 -44.75 -28.59 2.56
CA ALA A 459 -45.93 -28.10 1.86
C ALA A 459 -47.07 -27.68 2.80
N MET A 460 -47.28 -28.44 3.90
CA MET A 460 -48.28 -28.09 4.93
C MET A 460 -47.85 -26.81 5.68
N MET A 461 -46.59 -26.69 6.03
CA MET A 461 -46.04 -25.52 6.74
C MET A 461 -46.13 -24.27 5.86
N ASP A 462 -45.73 -24.36 4.57
CA ASP A 462 -45.84 -23.26 3.61
C ASP A 462 -47.30 -22.74 3.56
N LYS A 463 -48.26 -23.63 3.39
CA LYS A 463 -49.66 -23.25 3.38
C LYS A 463 -50.12 -22.65 4.72
N ALA A 464 -49.70 -23.22 5.85
CA ALA A 464 -50.06 -22.72 7.17
C ALA A 464 -49.52 -21.31 7.42
N VAL A 465 -48.25 -21.01 7.02
CA VAL A 465 -47.66 -19.67 7.14
C VAL A 465 -48.44 -18.65 6.31
N TRP A 466 -48.81 -18.98 5.06
CA TRP A 466 -49.66 -18.10 4.24
C TRP A 466 -51.01 -17.83 4.91
N GLN A 467 -51.65 -18.85 5.46
CA GLN A 467 -52.91 -18.70 6.19
C GLN A 467 -52.77 -17.88 7.46
N THR A 468 -51.60 -17.96 8.12
CA THR A 468 -51.29 -17.19 9.32
C THR A 468 -51.24 -15.70 9.03
N TYR A 469 -50.61 -15.30 7.93
CA TYR A 469 -50.60 -13.91 7.47
C TYR A 469 -52.00 -13.46 7.04
N ALA A 470 -52.74 -14.30 6.28
CA ALA A 470 -54.09 -14.01 5.83
C ALA A 470 -55.07 -13.82 6.98
N LYS A 471 -54.90 -14.54 8.13
CA LYS A 471 -55.71 -14.36 9.34
C LYS A 471 -55.66 -12.95 9.93
N LYS A 472 -54.57 -12.22 9.66
CA LYS A 472 -54.35 -10.83 10.08
C LYS A 472 -54.51 -9.84 8.91
N ASP A 473 -55.27 -10.21 7.86
CA ASP A 473 -55.51 -9.39 6.67
C ASP A 473 -54.24 -8.99 5.92
N ILE A 474 -53.14 -9.73 6.09
CA ILE A 474 -51.90 -9.55 5.35
C ILE A 474 -51.92 -10.47 4.13
N THR A 475 -52.16 -9.84 2.97
CA THR A 475 -52.28 -10.52 1.66
C THR A 475 -51.41 -9.78 0.62
N PRO A 476 -51.18 -10.37 -0.55
CA PRO A 476 -50.45 -9.66 -1.64
C PRO A 476 -51.07 -8.31 -2.04
N GLU A 477 -52.37 -8.12 -1.78
CA GLU A 477 -53.09 -6.87 -2.08
C GLU A 477 -53.00 -5.81 -0.98
N THR A 478 -52.39 -6.13 0.18
CA THR A 478 -52.23 -5.20 1.31
C THR A 478 -51.29 -4.07 0.93
N GLN A 479 -51.76 -2.82 1.01
CA GLN A 479 -51.01 -1.66 0.55
C GLN A 479 -49.91 -1.21 1.54
N ASP A 480 -50.17 -1.30 2.85
CA ASP A 480 -49.23 -0.89 3.89
C ASP A 480 -49.22 -1.86 5.07
N PHE A 481 -48.14 -2.57 5.28
CA PHE A 481 -47.95 -3.50 6.37
C PHE A 481 -47.77 -2.84 7.75
N ARG A 482 -47.55 -1.51 7.80
CA ARG A 482 -47.36 -0.77 9.07
C ARG A 482 -48.61 -0.62 9.89
N VAL A 483 -49.76 -0.76 9.25
CA VAL A 483 -51.08 -0.55 9.87
C VAL A 483 -51.70 -1.87 10.33
N THR A 484 -51.15 -2.99 9.88
CA THR A 484 -51.68 -4.33 10.18
C THR A 484 -50.99 -4.95 11.40
N GLU A 485 -51.75 -5.62 12.26
CA GLU A 485 -51.24 -6.42 13.35
C GLU A 485 -50.50 -7.64 12.79
N VAL A 486 -49.22 -7.79 13.15
CA VAL A 486 -48.39 -8.90 12.68
C VAL A 486 -48.78 -10.19 13.47
N PRO A 487 -48.96 -11.34 12.80
CA PRO A 487 -49.29 -12.59 13.49
C PRO A 487 -48.12 -13.07 14.37
N THR A 488 -48.43 -13.96 15.32
CA THR A 488 -47.45 -14.60 16.19
C THR A 488 -47.37 -16.11 15.95
N MET A 489 -46.45 -16.80 16.63
CA MET A 489 -46.36 -18.25 16.56
C MET A 489 -47.61 -18.95 17.10
N ASP A 490 -48.35 -18.33 18.05
CA ASP A 490 -49.62 -18.86 18.52
C ASP A 490 -50.68 -18.91 17.43
N ASP A 491 -50.71 -17.86 16.56
CA ASP A 491 -51.61 -17.85 15.41
C ASP A 491 -51.29 -19.01 14.43
N LEU A 492 -49.99 -19.30 14.20
CA LEU A 492 -49.58 -20.45 13.39
C LEU A 492 -49.92 -21.78 14.06
N LEU A 493 -49.68 -21.90 15.36
CA LEU A 493 -50.05 -23.13 16.10
C LEU A 493 -51.55 -23.43 16.02
N GLU A 494 -52.38 -22.42 16.14
CA GLU A 494 -53.84 -22.58 15.99
C GLU A 494 -54.22 -23.11 14.60
N ILE A 495 -53.62 -22.59 13.55
CA ILE A 495 -53.85 -23.06 12.17
C ILE A 495 -53.36 -24.49 11.98
N LEU A 496 -52.18 -24.84 12.50
CA LEU A 496 -51.64 -26.20 12.42
C LEU A 496 -52.52 -27.21 13.20
N LYS A 497 -53.04 -26.84 14.39
CA LYS A 497 -53.98 -27.67 15.17
C LYS A 497 -55.28 -27.97 14.40
N ASN A 498 -55.72 -27.06 13.53
CA ASN A 498 -56.92 -27.17 12.72
C ASN A 498 -56.65 -27.78 11.32
N THR A 499 -55.42 -28.12 10.98
CA THR A 499 -55.02 -28.67 9.68
C THR A 499 -54.87 -30.19 9.79
N ALA A 500 -55.69 -30.96 9.05
CA ALA A 500 -55.59 -32.41 9.05
C ALA A 500 -54.22 -32.90 8.55
N GLY A 501 -53.56 -33.78 9.31
CA GLY A 501 -52.24 -34.32 9.01
C GLY A 501 -51.08 -33.48 9.49
N ALA A 502 -51.33 -32.32 10.16
CA ALA A 502 -50.30 -31.45 10.70
C ALA A 502 -50.08 -31.62 12.22
N GLU A 503 -50.66 -32.66 12.84
CA GLU A 503 -50.61 -32.91 14.28
C GLU A 503 -49.18 -33.02 14.81
N SER A 504 -48.27 -33.67 14.06
CA SER A 504 -46.84 -33.77 14.40
C SER A 504 -46.14 -32.38 14.38
N LEU A 505 -46.47 -31.56 13.39
CA LEU A 505 -45.93 -30.19 13.30
C LEU A 505 -46.43 -29.33 14.46
N ALA A 506 -47.71 -29.39 14.77
CA ALA A 506 -48.30 -28.65 15.88
C ALA A 506 -47.69 -29.06 17.24
N GLN A 507 -47.46 -30.36 17.48
CA GLN A 507 -46.81 -30.86 18.72
C GLN A 507 -45.35 -30.35 18.84
N ARG A 508 -44.57 -30.36 17.74
CA ARG A 508 -43.21 -29.86 17.75
C ARG A 508 -43.15 -28.34 17.95
N LEU A 509 -44.08 -27.59 17.32
CA LEU A 509 -44.14 -26.13 17.47
C LEU A 509 -44.59 -25.72 18.88
N ALA A 510 -45.45 -26.51 19.53
CA ALA A 510 -45.92 -26.25 20.90
C ALA A 510 -44.77 -26.12 21.92
N LYS A 511 -43.61 -26.73 21.68
CA LYS A 511 -42.41 -26.56 22.50
C LYS A 511 -41.98 -25.08 22.59
N PHE A 512 -42.22 -24.28 21.54
CA PHE A 512 -41.81 -22.88 21.43
C PHE A 512 -42.94 -21.89 21.75
N THR A 513 -44.17 -22.32 21.87
CA THR A 513 -45.33 -21.46 22.15
C THR A 513 -45.91 -21.71 23.54
N GLU A 514 -46.14 -22.97 23.91
CA GLU A 514 -46.74 -23.37 25.17
C GLU A 514 -45.75 -24.06 26.14
N GLY A 515 -44.59 -24.52 25.62
CA GLY A 515 -43.61 -25.34 26.31
C GLY A 515 -42.43 -24.56 26.90
N THR A 516 -41.29 -25.26 27.07
CA THR A 516 -40.07 -24.78 27.77
C THR A 516 -39.49 -23.51 27.15
N PHE A 517 -39.67 -23.31 25.85
CA PHE A 517 -39.11 -22.16 25.12
C PHE A 517 -40.17 -21.10 24.78
N ALA A 518 -41.32 -21.15 25.42
CA ALA A 518 -42.38 -20.17 25.25
C ALA A 518 -41.93 -18.78 25.72
N GLY A 519 -42.37 -17.74 25.04
CA GLY A 519 -42.13 -16.35 25.43
C GLY A 519 -40.90 -15.69 24.81
N LEU A 520 -39.99 -16.44 24.20
CA LEU A 520 -38.80 -15.85 23.55
C LEU A 520 -39.13 -15.24 22.18
N PHE A 521 -39.88 -15.97 21.35
CA PHE A 521 -40.18 -15.60 19.95
C PHE A 521 -41.68 -15.52 19.63
N ASN A 522 -42.55 -15.63 20.64
CA ASN A 522 -43.99 -15.69 20.50
C ASN A 522 -44.69 -14.43 20.99
N GLN A 523 -44.07 -13.26 20.81
CA GLN A 523 -44.64 -11.97 21.22
C GLN A 523 -44.32 -10.89 20.17
N PRO A 524 -45.13 -9.81 20.13
CA PRO A 524 -44.80 -8.68 19.26
C PRO A 524 -43.39 -8.10 19.54
N THR A 525 -42.72 -7.63 18.51
CA THR A 525 -41.41 -7.01 18.64
C THR A 525 -41.48 -5.71 19.42
N ASN A 526 -40.62 -5.59 20.42
CA ASN A 526 -40.45 -4.37 21.22
C ASN A 526 -39.05 -3.76 21.13
N VAL A 527 -38.18 -4.33 20.30
CA VAL A 527 -36.79 -3.87 20.09
C VAL A 527 -36.80 -2.71 19.12
N ILE A 528 -36.13 -1.60 19.47
CA ILE A 528 -35.98 -0.43 18.62
C ILE A 528 -34.49 -0.18 18.39
N LEU A 529 -34.08 -0.12 17.11
CA LEU A 529 -32.68 0.07 16.70
C LEU A 529 -32.40 1.53 16.36
N ASN A 530 -32.45 2.43 17.37
CA ASN A 530 -32.25 3.87 17.15
C ASN A 530 -30.81 4.35 17.42
N ASN A 531 -29.94 3.52 18.00
CA ASN A 531 -28.58 3.87 18.29
C ASN A 531 -27.61 3.45 17.19
N GLN A 532 -26.53 4.19 17.06
CA GLN A 532 -25.48 3.86 16.09
C GLN A 532 -24.79 2.52 16.34
N LEU A 533 -24.71 2.09 17.62
CA LEU A 533 -24.25 0.76 17.99
C LEU A 533 -25.39 -0.01 18.69
N VAL A 534 -25.73 -1.16 18.15
CA VAL A 534 -26.66 -2.10 18.77
C VAL A 534 -26.00 -3.46 18.88
N VAL A 535 -25.98 -4.03 20.07
CA VAL A 535 -25.41 -5.34 20.37
C VAL A 535 -26.52 -6.30 20.82
N PHE A 536 -26.68 -7.39 20.13
CA PHE A 536 -27.53 -8.52 20.52
C PHE A 536 -26.68 -9.59 21.20
N SER A 537 -26.77 -9.71 22.51
CA SER A 537 -26.14 -10.81 23.24
C SER A 537 -27.07 -11.99 23.34
N ILE A 538 -26.54 -13.12 22.93
CA ILE A 538 -27.24 -14.43 22.99
C ILE A 538 -26.53 -15.42 23.93
N ARG A 539 -25.62 -14.96 24.77
CA ARG A 539 -24.82 -15.79 25.67
C ARG A 539 -25.65 -16.63 26.61
N ASP A 540 -26.71 -16.00 27.16
CA ASP A 540 -27.56 -16.62 28.17
C ASP A 540 -28.57 -17.62 27.59
N LEU A 541 -28.52 -17.86 26.27
CA LEU A 541 -29.27 -18.89 25.59
C LEU A 541 -28.51 -20.21 25.62
N GLU A 542 -29.30 -21.29 25.75
CA GLU A 542 -28.81 -22.66 25.60
C GLU A 542 -28.30 -22.89 24.17
N ASP A 543 -27.31 -23.76 23.98
CA ASP A 543 -26.65 -24.00 22.69
C ASP A 543 -27.65 -24.40 21.59
N GLU A 544 -28.69 -25.15 21.93
CA GLU A 544 -29.75 -25.53 20.97
C GLU A 544 -30.53 -24.33 20.42
N LEU A 545 -30.68 -23.26 21.20
CA LEU A 545 -31.46 -22.07 20.82
C LEU A 545 -30.62 -21.00 20.12
N ARG A 546 -29.28 -21.00 20.27
CA ARG A 546 -28.42 -20.00 19.68
C ARG A 546 -28.55 -19.88 18.17
N PRO A 547 -28.54 -20.97 17.36
CA PRO A 547 -28.72 -20.86 15.90
C PRO A 547 -30.10 -20.28 15.53
N ILE A 548 -31.15 -20.63 16.29
CA ILE A 548 -32.54 -20.15 16.07
C ILE A 548 -32.58 -18.63 16.35
N ALA A 549 -32.07 -18.20 17.50
CA ALA A 549 -32.02 -16.80 17.88
C ALA A 549 -31.20 -15.96 16.88
N MET A 550 -30.01 -16.44 16.49
CA MET A 550 -29.19 -15.78 15.47
C MET A 550 -29.94 -15.63 14.15
N TYR A 551 -30.69 -16.66 13.72
CA TYR A 551 -31.44 -16.59 12.49
C TYR A 551 -32.57 -15.53 12.58
N ILE A 552 -33.30 -15.47 13.68
CA ILE A 552 -34.40 -14.50 13.91
C ILE A 552 -33.82 -13.07 13.97
N ILE A 553 -32.75 -12.87 14.74
CA ILE A 553 -32.06 -11.56 14.85
C ILE A 553 -31.55 -11.12 13.47
N LEU A 554 -30.94 -12.02 12.72
CA LEU A 554 -30.42 -11.70 11.37
C LEU A 554 -31.56 -11.36 10.40
N ASN A 555 -32.69 -12.05 10.47
CA ASN A 555 -33.86 -11.72 9.65
C ASN A 555 -34.44 -10.35 10.01
N TYR A 556 -34.53 -10.04 11.30
CA TYR A 556 -34.94 -8.71 11.78
C TYR A 556 -34.00 -7.60 11.32
N ILE A 557 -32.67 -7.79 11.46
CA ILE A 557 -31.67 -6.84 10.99
C ILE A 557 -31.77 -6.68 9.47
N TRP A 558 -31.94 -7.79 8.73
CA TRP A 558 -32.05 -7.76 7.28
C TRP A 558 -33.29 -6.99 6.81
N ASN A 559 -34.42 -7.12 7.50
CA ASN A 559 -35.62 -6.36 7.23
C ASN A 559 -35.40 -4.85 7.47
N MET A 560 -34.72 -4.49 8.55
CA MET A 560 -34.35 -3.10 8.82
C MET A 560 -33.36 -2.53 7.77
N VAL A 561 -32.37 -3.32 7.35
CA VAL A 561 -31.41 -2.90 6.32
C VAL A 561 -32.10 -2.61 4.99
N ARG A 562 -33.12 -3.38 4.64
CA ARG A 562 -33.92 -3.18 3.42
C ARG A 562 -34.82 -1.95 3.49
N SER A 563 -35.25 -1.54 4.67
CA SER A 563 -36.17 -0.39 4.83
C SER A 563 -35.50 0.97 4.62
N GLU A 564 -34.18 1.08 4.81
CA GLU A 564 -33.46 2.35 4.72
C GLU A 564 -32.00 2.16 4.27
N LEU A 565 -31.60 2.87 3.22
CA LEU A 565 -30.24 2.83 2.73
C LEU A 565 -29.32 3.73 3.56
N LYS A 566 -28.58 3.12 4.47
CA LYS A 566 -27.56 3.76 5.29
C LYS A 566 -26.27 2.96 5.29
N ARG A 567 -25.17 3.62 5.61
CA ARG A 567 -23.88 2.96 5.86
C ARG A 567 -23.98 2.13 7.11
N ARG A 568 -23.95 0.80 6.98
CA ARG A 568 -24.07 -0.14 8.10
C ARG A 568 -23.03 -1.23 8.04
N ILE A 569 -22.57 -1.68 9.21
CA ILE A 569 -21.78 -2.89 9.36
C ILE A 569 -22.54 -3.86 10.26
N LEU A 570 -22.79 -5.06 9.77
CA LEU A 570 -23.32 -6.18 10.54
C LEU A 570 -22.15 -7.10 10.91
N VAL A 571 -21.90 -7.24 12.20
CA VAL A 571 -20.87 -8.12 12.75
C VAL A 571 -21.53 -9.38 13.31
N ILE A 572 -21.12 -10.54 12.81
CA ILE A 572 -21.53 -11.85 13.33
C ILE A 572 -20.29 -12.49 13.98
N ASP A 573 -20.24 -12.47 15.30
CA ASP A 573 -19.19 -13.20 16.02
C ASP A 573 -19.55 -14.68 16.11
N GLU A 574 -18.56 -15.54 16.17
CA GLU A 574 -18.65 -17.01 16.12
C GLU A 574 -19.55 -17.50 14.97
N ALA A 575 -19.34 -16.97 13.77
CA ALA A 575 -20.16 -17.24 12.59
C ALA A 575 -20.22 -18.73 12.18
N TRP A 576 -19.27 -19.56 12.67
CA TRP A 576 -19.28 -21.01 12.46
C TRP A 576 -20.56 -21.67 12.99
N ILE A 577 -21.19 -21.11 14.04
CA ILE A 577 -22.47 -21.59 14.58
C ILE A 577 -23.53 -21.60 13.48
N MET A 578 -23.59 -20.55 12.66
CA MET A 578 -24.53 -20.46 11.54
C MET A 578 -24.19 -21.42 10.39
N MET A 579 -22.92 -21.83 10.28
CA MET A 579 -22.48 -22.71 9.20
C MET A 579 -22.81 -24.20 9.47
N GLN A 580 -23.16 -24.57 10.69
CA GLN A 580 -23.54 -25.95 11.06
C GLN A 580 -24.87 -26.40 10.44
N HIS A 581 -25.74 -25.46 10.11
CA HIS A 581 -27.05 -25.75 9.54
C HIS A 581 -27.17 -25.13 8.13
N GLU A 582 -27.65 -25.91 7.18
CA GLU A 582 -27.71 -25.51 5.77
C GLU A 582 -28.55 -24.24 5.55
N ASP A 583 -29.72 -24.13 6.20
CA ASP A 583 -30.62 -23.00 6.01
C ASP A 583 -30.06 -21.70 6.59
N SER A 584 -29.40 -21.74 7.75
CA SER A 584 -28.75 -20.59 8.35
C SER A 584 -27.52 -20.18 7.54
N ALA A 585 -26.71 -21.12 7.09
CA ALA A 585 -25.55 -20.84 6.23
C ALA A 585 -25.97 -20.22 4.90
N ARG A 586 -27.03 -20.73 4.27
CA ARG A 586 -27.63 -20.18 3.05
C ARG A 586 -28.12 -18.75 3.26
N PHE A 587 -28.72 -18.47 4.42
CA PHE A 587 -29.22 -17.14 4.75
C PHE A 587 -28.08 -16.13 4.88
N VAL A 588 -27.01 -16.44 5.64
CA VAL A 588 -25.81 -15.59 5.78
C VAL A 588 -25.14 -15.36 4.42
N TYR A 589 -25.01 -16.41 3.60
CA TYR A 589 -24.51 -16.28 2.24
C TYR A 589 -25.37 -15.36 1.38
N GLY A 590 -26.71 -15.48 1.52
CA GLY A 590 -27.66 -14.61 0.84
C GLY A 590 -27.48 -13.13 1.20
N ILE A 591 -27.18 -12.82 2.47
CA ILE A 591 -26.82 -11.48 2.93
C ILE A 591 -25.49 -11.06 2.29
N ALA A 592 -24.43 -11.85 2.41
CA ALA A 592 -23.10 -11.54 1.86
C ALA A 592 -23.15 -11.15 0.38
N LYS A 593 -23.96 -11.89 -0.42
CA LYS A 593 -24.11 -11.64 -1.85
C LYS A 593 -24.87 -10.36 -2.18
N ARG A 594 -25.81 -9.94 -1.33
CA ARG A 594 -26.72 -8.81 -1.57
C ARG A 594 -26.32 -7.54 -0.81
N ALA A 595 -25.50 -7.63 0.22
CA ALA A 595 -25.12 -6.56 1.14
C ALA A 595 -24.74 -5.27 0.42
N ARG A 596 -23.91 -5.34 -0.63
CA ARG A 596 -23.48 -4.19 -1.44
C ARG A 596 -24.65 -3.32 -1.94
N LYS A 597 -25.77 -3.93 -2.34
CA LYS A 597 -26.94 -3.22 -2.88
C LYS A 597 -27.65 -2.36 -1.82
N TYR A 598 -27.45 -2.69 -0.55
CA TYR A 598 -28.08 -2.05 0.60
C TYR A 598 -27.11 -1.24 1.45
N TYR A 599 -25.91 -0.95 0.90
CA TYR A 599 -24.86 -0.19 1.57
C TYR A 599 -24.46 -0.82 2.92
N LEU A 600 -24.55 -2.15 2.98
CA LEU A 600 -24.20 -2.98 4.13
C LEU A 600 -22.83 -3.62 3.93
N GLY A 601 -22.00 -3.65 4.98
CA GLY A 601 -20.83 -4.50 5.12
C GLY A 601 -21.12 -5.62 6.10
N LEU A 602 -21.03 -6.88 5.65
CA LEU A 602 -21.11 -8.03 6.54
C LEU A 602 -19.71 -8.40 7.03
N THR A 603 -19.51 -8.51 8.34
CA THR A 603 -18.28 -9.02 8.96
C THR A 603 -18.58 -10.34 9.65
N THR A 604 -18.01 -11.44 9.15
CA THR A 604 -18.09 -12.76 9.77
C THR A 604 -16.78 -13.09 10.47
N ILE A 605 -16.88 -13.46 11.73
CA ILE A 605 -15.73 -13.72 12.60
C ILE A 605 -15.80 -15.17 13.07
N THR A 606 -14.71 -15.90 13.01
CA THR A 606 -14.65 -17.27 13.52
C THR A 606 -13.26 -17.64 14.02
N GLN A 607 -13.20 -18.45 15.05
CA GLN A 607 -11.99 -19.14 15.49
C GLN A 607 -11.93 -20.58 14.94
N ASP A 608 -13.05 -21.17 14.59
CA ASP A 608 -13.09 -22.49 13.97
C ASP A 608 -13.19 -22.38 12.45
N VAL A 609 -11.99 -22.34 11.84
CA VAL A 609 -11.87 -22.23 10.38
C VAL A 609 -12.32 -23.53 9.69
N ALA A 610 -12.07 -24.69 10.33
CA ALA A 610 -12.39 -25.96 9.74
C ALA A 610 -13.92 -26.14 9.60
N ASP A 611 -14.65 -25.87 10.67
CA ASP A 611 -16.13 -25.95 10.65
C ASP A 611 -16.75 -24.92 9.71
N PHE A 612 -16.21 -23.68 9.71
CA PHE A 612 -16.68 -22.65 8.79
C PHE A 612 -16.49 -23.07 7.33
N MET A 613 -15.31 -23.62 6.98
CA MET A 613 -14.97 -24.02 5.60
C MET A 613 -15.58 -25.37 5.19
N ALA A 614 -16.00 -26.19 6.14
CA ALA A 614 -16.70 -27.46 5.86
C ALA A 614 -18.09 -27.20 5.25
N SER A 615 -18.71 -26.06 5.56
CA SER A 615 -19.98 -25.66 4.93
C SER A 615 -19.80 -25.35 3.44
N PRO A 616 -20.69 -25.79 2.55
CA PRO A 616 -20.66 -25.42 1.15
C PRO A 616 -20.80 -23.91 0.89
N TYR A 617 -21.22 -23.15 1.89
CA TYR A 617 -21.39 -21.70 1.86
C TYR A 617 -20.18 -20.93 2.43
N GLY A 618 -19.28 -21.57 3.19
CA GLY A 618 -18.13 -20.93 3.81
C GLY A 618 -17.18 -20.30 2.78
N LYS A 619 -16.71 -21.10 1.82
CA LYS A 619 -15.85 -20.59 0.73
C LYS A 619 -16.53 -19.50 -0.11
N PRO A 620 -17.80 -19.62 -0.53
CA PRO A 620 -18.53 -18.53 -1.17
C PRO A 620 -18.64 -17.23 -0.35
N ILE A 621 -18.77 -17.30 0.97
CA ILE A 621 -18.77 -16.10 1.83
C ILE A 621 -17.40 -15.44 1.81
N VAL A 622 -16.32 -16.21 1.94
CA VAL A 622 -14.93 -15.70 1.85
C VAL A 622 -14.70 -14.99 0.51
N THR A 623 -15.08 -15.61 -0.60
CA THR A 623 -14.89 -15.03 -1.95
C THR A 623 -15.76 -13.78 -2.21
N ASN A 624 -16.85 -13.60 -1.48
CA ASN A 624 -17.69 -12.40 -1.50
C ASN A 624 -17.29 -11.39 -0.41
N SER A 625 -16.11 -11.50 0.17
CA SER A 625 -15.58 -10.58 1.17
C SER A 625 -14.28 -9.94 0.65
N SER A 626 -14.37 -8.65 0.28
CA SER A 626 -13.22 -7.92 -0.24
C SER A 626 -12.20 -7.59 0.83
N MET A 627 -12.59 -7.62 2.10
CA MET A 627 -11.68 -7.43 3.23
C MET A 627 -11.50 -8.75 3.99
N GLN A 628 -10.26 -9.11 4.33
CA GLN A 628 -9.97 -10.33 5.04
C GLN A 628 -8.86 -10.08 6.06
N LEU A 629 -9.10 -10.44 7.31
CA LEU A 629 -8.13 -10.32 8.39
C LEU A 629 -7.78 -11.71 8.92
N LEU A 630 -6.55 -12.11 8.69
CA LEU A 630 -5.99 -13.36 9.19
C LEU A 630 -5.02 -13.05 10.33
N LEU A 631 -5.45 -13.24 11.56
CA LEU A 631 -4.57 -13.13 12.73
C LEU A 631 -3.88 -14.46 12.99
N LYS A 632 -3.14 -14.56 14.10
CA LYS A 632 -2.43 -15.79 14.49
C LYS A 632 -3.28 -17.04 14.31
N GLN A 633 -2.72 -18.09 13.68
CA GLN A 633 -3.40 -19.33 13.39
C GLN A 633 -2.82 -20.51 14.21
N SER A 634 -3.61 -21.57 14.32
CA SER A 634 -3.12 -22.84 14.88
C SER A 634 -2.44 -23.67 13.78
N PRO A 635 -1.48 -24.55 14.15
CA PRO A 635 -0.88 -25.49 13.19
C PRO A 635 -1.90 -26.40 12.50
N ALA A 636 -3.05 -26.67 13.12
CA ALA A 636 -4.10 -27.49 12.54
C ALA A 636 -4.88 -26.76 11.44
N ALA A 637 -5.10 -25.44 11.57
CA ALA A 637 -5.88 -24.63 10.65
C ALA A 637 -5.04 -24.02 9.51
N ILE A 638 -3.73 -23.90 9.68
CA ILE A 638 -2.87 -23.11 8.77
C ILE A 638 -2.90 -23.59 7.32
N ASN A 639 -2.99 -24.90 7.07
CA ASN A 639 -3.04 -25.42 5.70
C ASN A 639 -4.36 -25.07 5.02
N ILE A 640 -5.50 -25.14 5.73
CA ILE A 640 -6.82 -24.74 5.21
C ILE A 640 -6.81 -23.26 4.85
N ILE A 641 -6.24 -22.43 5.72
CA ILE A 641 -6.09 -20.99 5.49
C ILE A 641 -5.19 -20.73 4.27
N ALA A 642 -4.03 -21.39 4.21
CA ALA A 642 -3.08 -21.21 3.14
C ALA A 642 -3.65 -21.58 1.76
N ASP A 643 -4.36 -22.68 1.68
CA ASP A 643 -5.01 -23.13 0.44
C ASP A 643 -6.18 -22.22 0.04
N THR A 644 -6.90 -21.66 1.03
CA THR A 644 -8.04 -20.77 0.78
C THR A 644 -7.61 -19.39 0.29
N PHE A 645 -6.54 -18.83 0.88
CA PHE A 645 -6.06 -17.48 0.62
C PHE A 645 -4.80 -17.44 -0.26
N PHE A 646 -4.35 -18.58 -0.77
CA PHE A 646 -3.18 -18.73 -1.63
C PHE A 646 -1.90 -18.16 -0.99
N LEU A 647 -1.70 -18.43 0.30
CA LEU A 647 -0.57 -17.91 1.05
C LEU A 647 0.75 -18.59 0.66
N THR A 648 1.80 -17.80 0.62
CA THR A 648 3.18 -18.30 0.47
C THR A 648 3.65 -19.00 1.75
N GLU A 649 4.73 -19.80 1.66
CA GLU A 649 5.33 -20.43 2.85
C GLU A 649 5.77 -19.39 3.90
N GLY A 650 6.31 -18.24 3.47
CA GLY A 650 6.68 -17.16 4.37
C GLY A 650 5.49 -16.58 5.14
N GLU A 651 4.34 -16.43 4.49
CA GLU A 651 3.10 -15.94 5.10
C GLU A 651 2.49 -16.97 6.08
N LYS A 652 2.60 -18.27 5.78
CA LYS A 652 2.22 -19.32 6.72
C LYS A 652 3.03 -19.22 8.02
N TYR A 653 4.35 -19.09 7.91
CA TYR A 653 5.21 -18.92 9.08
C TYR A 653 4.89 -17.63 9.83
N LEU A 654 4.63 -16.54 9.12
CA LEU A 654 4.21 -15.28 9.72
C LEU A 654 2.95 -15.46 10.58
N LEU A 655 1.92 -16.15 10.07
CA LEU A 655 0.67 -16.39 10.82
C LEU A 655 0.85 -17.34 12.02
N LEU A 656 1.77 -18.30 11.93
CA LEU A 656 2.07 -19.21 13.04
C LEU A 656 2.85 -18.52 14.18
N GLU A 657 3.79 -17.64 13.82
CA GLU A 657 4.69 -16.96 14.75
C GLU A 657 4.18 -15.58 15.22
N SER A 658 3.11 -15.05 14.61
CA SER A 658 2.53 -13.75 14.95
C SER A 658 2.25 -13.62 16.45
N GLU A 659 2.47 -12.42 16.98
CA GLU A 659 2.02 -12.03 18.31
C GLU A 659 0.51 -11.72 18.32
N VAL A 660 -0.04 -11.40 19.49
CA VAL A 660 -1.43 -10.97 19.63
C VAL A 660 -1.65 -9.65 18.87
N GLY A 661 -2.68 -9.59 18.04
CA GLY A 661 -2.96 -8.42 17.20
C GLY A 661 -2.09 -8.30 15.95
N GLU A 662 -1.33 -9.33 15.61
CA GLU A 662 -0.55 -9.38 14.38
C GLU A 662 -1.08 -10.43 13.41
N GLY A 663 -0.93 -10.17 12.11
CA GLY A 663 -1.41 -11.07 11.09
C GLY A 663 -1.23 -10.55 9.67
N ILE A 664 -2.11 -11.00 8.77
CA ILE A 664 -2.16 -10.55 7.37
C ILE A 664 -3.52 -9.92 7.12
N PHE A 665 -3.51 -8.76 6.51
CA PHE A 665 -4.70 -8.00 6.17
C PHE A 665 -4.83 -7.86 4.65
N PHE A 666 -5.97 -8.26 4.11
CA PHE A 666 -6.31 -8.15 2.70
C PHE A 666 -7.36 -7.07 2.49
N ALA A 667 -7.16 -6.23 1.47
CA ALA A 667 -8.11 -5.25 0.98
C ALA A 667 -8.18 -5.33 -0.56
N GLY A 668 -9.19 -6.00 -1.08
CA GLY A 668 -9.28 -6.35 -2.49
C GLY A 668 -8.13 -7.27 -2.92
N LEU A 669 -7.36 -6.85 -3.92
CA LEU A 669 -6.21 -7.62 -4.44
C LEU A 669 -4.90 -7.37 -3.68
N LYS A 670 -4.88 -6.38 -2.77
CA LYS A 670 -3.69 -6.01 -2.01
C LYS A 670 -3.74 -6.66 -0.63
N HIS A 671 -2.57 -7.05 -0.13
CA HIS A 671 -2.45 -7.50 1.26
C HIS A 671 -1.14 -7.04 1.89
N ALA A 672 -1.13 -6.98 3.21
CA ALA A 672 0.02 -6.56 3.99
C ALA A 672 0.06 -7.28 5.35
N ALA A 673 1.26 -7.51 5.88
CA ALA A 673 1.41 -7.91 7.26
C ALA A 673 1.01 -6.75 8.17
N ILE A 674 0.02 -6.97 9.06
CA ILE A 674 -0.55 -5.94 9.93
C ILE A 674 -0.15 -6.16 11.38
N LYS A 675 0.05 -5.04 12.08
CA LYS A 675 0.00 -4.96 13.54
C LYS A 675 -1.11 -3.99 13.94
N ILE A 676 -2.09 -4.49 14.66
CA ILE A 676 -3.21 -3.70 15.14
C ILE A 676 -2.74 -2.86 16.32
N TYR A 677 -3.05 -1.58 16.28
CA TYR A 677 -2.60 -0.63 17.28
C TYR A 677 -3.74 0.28 17.71
N ALA A 678 -4.03 0.30 19.00
CA ALA A 678 -4.97 1.24 19.61
C ALA A 678 -4.21 2.31 20.40
N SER A 679 -4.78 3.52 20.48
CA SER A 679 -4.33 4.52 21.41
C SER A 679 -4.71 4.11 22.86
N TYR A 680 -4.10 4.72 23.85
CA TYR A 680 -4.41 4.42 25.26
C TYR A 680 -5.90 4.59 25.58
N VAL A 681 -6.55 5.61 25.04
CA VAL A 681 -7.98 5.87 25.27
C VAL A 681 -8.85 4.80 24.58
N GLU A 682 -8.53 4.44 23.34
CA GLU A 682 -9.23 3.37 22.64
C GLU A 682 -9.08 2.04 23.38
N ASP A 683 -7.88 1.73 23.87
CA ASP A 683 -7.58 0.50 24.60
C ASP A 683 -8.46 0.35 25.85
N GLN A 684 -8.67 1.42 26.64
CA GLN A 684 -9.55 1.43 27.79
C GLN A 684 -11.03 1.14 27.45
N ILE A 685 -11.46 1.51 26.25
CA ILE A 685 -12.86 1.31 25.77
C ILE A 685 -13.07 -0.10 25.24
N ILE A 686 -12.06 -0.66 24.55
CA ILE A 686 -12.21 -1.94 23.83
C ILE A 686 -11.65 -3.15 24.61
N THR A 687 -10.98 -2.94 25.75
CA THR A 687 -10.35 -4.03 26.51
C THR A 687 -11.36 -5.11 26.92
N THR A 688 -10.88 -6.36 26.94
CA THR A 688 -11.58 -7.52 27.52
C THR A 688 -10.77 -8.16 28.63
N ASP A 689 -9.61 -7.58 28.97
CA ASP A 689 -8.81 -8.11 30.09
C ASP A 689 -9.56 -7.93 31.40
N PRO A 690 -9.91 -9.03 32.11
CA PRO A 690 -10.64 -8.97 33.36
C PRO A 690 -9.96 -8.10 34.42
N LYS A 691 -8.62 -8.06 34.43
CA LYS A 691 -7.86 -7.25 35.37
C LYS A 691 -8.05 -5.77 35.09
N GLN A 692 -7.90 -5.36 33.83
CA GLN A 692 -8.12 -3.96 33.43
C GLN A 692 -9.58 -3.53 33.65
N LEU A 693 -10.56 -4.39 33.36
CA LEU A 693 -11.97 -4.10 33.61
C LEU A 693 -12.27 -3.89 35.10
N LEU A 694 -11.62 -4.63 36.01
CA LEU A 694 -11.73 -4.44 37.42
C LEU A 694 -11.11 -3.10 37.85
N GLU A 695 -9.93 -2.76 37.37
CA GLU A 695 -9.25 -1.47 37.66
C GLU A 695 -10.08 -0.28 37.16
N ILE A 696 -10.71 -0.40 35.99
CA ILE A 696 -11.63 0.63 35.44
C ILE A 696 -12.85 0.81 36.35
N LYS A 697 -13.49 -0.27 36.79
CA LYS A 697 -14.65 -0.25 37.67
C LYS A 697 -14.29 0.40 39.02
N GLU A 698 -13.19 -0.03 39.65
CA GLU A 698 -12.73 0.56 40.93
C GLU A 698 -12.40 2.06 40.81
N SER A 699 -11.94 2.48 39.62
CA SER A 699 -11.64 3.88 39.35
C SER A 699 -12.92 4.71 39.17
N GLN A 700 -13.95 4.13 38.55
CA GLN A 700 -15.28 4.77 38.43
C GLN A 700 -15.99 4.89 39.75
N GLU A 701 -16.02 3.83 40.59
CA GLU A 701 -16.61 3.83 41.92
C GLU A 701 -15.94 4.84 42.87
N LYS A 702 -14.67 5.22 42.64
CA LYS A 702 -13.97 6.26 43.40
C LYS A 702 -14.29 7.67 42.94
N LEU A 703 -14.86 7.84 41.75
CA LEU A 703 -15.24 9.13 41.16
C LEU A 703 -16.71 9.48 41.37
N GLU A 704 -17.58 8.48 41.63
CA GLU A 704 -18.93 8.62 42.16
C GLU A 704 -18.91 8.82 43.68
#